data_678cc48711989e91002cb04ab0dbac57
#
_entry.id   678cc48711989e91002cb04ab0dbac57
#
_cell.length_a   1.000
_cell.length_b   1.000
_cell.length_c   1.000
_cell.angle_alpha   90.00
_cell.angle_beta   90.00
_cell.angle_gamma   90.00
#
_symmetry.space_group_name_H-M   'P 1'
#
loop_
_entity.id
_entity.type
_entity.pdbx_description
1 polymer ?
#
loop_
_entity_poly.entity_id
_entity_poly.type
_entity_poly.pdbx_seq_one_letter_code
_entity_poly.pdbx_strand_id
1 'polypeptide(L)'
;MPAITLPDGSIRSFDGAVTGTTIAASIGPGLARAALAMDVNGQLQDLSREIAEDATVKFITRKDEAALTFIRHDAAHVLAEAVQALYPGTQVTIGPAIENGFYYDFYRNEPFTPADLPAIEAKMKEIIASNAPFTREEWDRDEAIAFFEERGERFKAELIRDLPPSETITIYRQGEWLDLCRGPHMRGTADIGTAFKLQKTAGAYWRGDHRNPMLSRIYGTAWRDQKELDAHLHQLEEAERRDHRRIGKEMDLFHIQEEAVGSIFWHQKGWKLYRTVEAYIRRRLEQNGYEEVRTPQLVDRRLWEESGHWDKYRKNMFIAEVVEEESTLALKPMNCPCHVQIFKQGLRSYRQLPLRMAEFGACHRYEPSGALHGIMRVRAFTQDDAHIFCTEDQIVSETVRFVELLDSVYKDFGFESFAVKFSDRPAERAGSDEDWDRAESALKGACEAAGLAYTLNPGEGAFYGPKLEFVLRDAIGRDWQCGTLQVDYVLPERLGAEYVTSDSSRARPVMLHRAIIGSFERFIGILIENYAGRFPLWLAPVQAVVATIVSDADGYAAEVAEALRAAELTAELDVSNQKIQAKIREHSLHHVPNILVVGRKEAEERTVAIRRLGGATQEILPLAEAVALLKQEATPPDLRR
;
A
#
# COMPACT_ATOMS: atom_id res chain seq x y z
N MET A 1 21.13 -34.55 -30.24
CA MET A 1 19.79 -35.10 -29.89
C MET A 1 19.45 -34.58 -28.50
N PRO A 2 18.65 -33.52 -28.38
CA PRO A 2 18.33 -32.97 -27.06
C PRO A 2 17.46 -33.96 -26.26
N ALA A 3 17.81 -34.13 -24.97
CA ALA A 3 17.04 -34.88 -23.99
C ALA A 3 16.24 -33.87 -23.12
N ILE A 4 14.93 -33.92 -23.28
CA ILE A 4 14.01 -33.01 -22.57
C ILE A 4 13.50 -33.68 -21.31
N THR A 5 13.84 -33.13 -20.15
CA THR A 5 13.35 -33.58 -18.84
C THR A 5 12.07 -32.82 -18.49
N LEU A 6 11.00 -33.56 -18.19
CA LEU A 6 9.70 -33.01 -17.79
C LEU A 6 9.58 -32.92 -16.25
N PRO A 7 8.62 -32.16 -15.70
CA PRO A 7 8.47 -31.99 -14.25
C PRO A 7 8.21 -33.26 -13.45
N ASP A 8 7.68 -34.33 -14.11
CA ASP A 8 7.48 -35.65 -13.52
C ASP A 8 8.73 -36.53 -13.53
N GLY A 9 9.89 -36.00 -14.01
CA GLY A 9 11.16 -36.69 -14.15
C GLY A 9 11.28 -37.54 -15.40
N SER A 10 10.25 -37.65 -16.26
CA SER A 10 10.32 -38.36 -17.53
C SER A 10 11.22 -37.60 -18.53
N ILE A 11 11.98 -38.39 -19.34
CA ILE A 11 12.89 -37.84 -20.36
C ILE A 11 12.37 -38.23 -21.75
N ARG A 12 12.38 -37.24 -22.64
CA ARG A 12 12.06 -37.45 -24.06
C ARG A 12 13.22 -36.97 -24.94
N SER A 13 13.67 -37.85 -25.82
CA SER A 13 14.75 -37.56 -26.76
C SER A 13 14.20 -37.25 -28.15
N PHE A 14 14.81 -36.31 -28.85
CA PHE A 14 14.41 -35.86 -30.19
C PHE A 14 15.63 -35.87 -31.12
N ASP A 15 15.40 -36.17 -32.42
CA ASP A 15 16.49 -36.37 -33.41
C ASP A 15 17.18 -35.09 -33.84
N GLY A 16 16.76 -33.94 -33.37
CA GLY A 16 17.31 -32.59 -33.66
C GLY A 16 16.72 -31.53 -32.76
N ALA A 17 17.00 -30.28 -33.04
CA ALA A 17 16.36 -29.14 -32.35
C ALA A 17 14.83 -29.31 -32.38
N VAL A 18 14.19 -29.05 -31.26
CA VAL A 18 12.74 -29.32 -31.06
C VAL A 18 12.05 -28.13 -30.46
N THR A 19 10.85 -27.80 -30.93
CA THR A 19 10.03 -26.72 -30.41
C THR A 19 9.17 -27.18 -29.24
N GLY A 20 8.79 -26.26 -28.35
CA GLY A 20 7.85 -26.50 -27.25
C GLY A 20 6.52 -27.06 -27.77
N THR A 21 6.03 -26.60 -28.92
CA THR A 21 4.82 -27.16 -29.57
C THR A 21 4.97 -28.62 -29.89
N THR A 22 6.11 -29.06 -30.46
CA THR A 22 6.39 -30.46 -30.77
C THR A 22 6.52 -31.30 -29.51
N ILE A 23 7.18 -30.79 -28.47
CA ILE A 23 7.29 -31.47 -27.18
C ILE A 23 5.91 -31.65 -26.55
N ALA A 24 5.09 -30.61 -26.51
CA ALA A 24 3.73 -30.69 -25.95
C ALA A 24 2.84 -31.71 -26.71
N ALA A 25 2.95 -31.75 -28.06
CA ALA A 25 2.24 -32.69 -28.88
C ALA A 25 2.69 -34.13 -28.62
N SER A 26 3.98 -34.37 -28.39
CA SER A 26 4.52 -35.70 -28.05
C SER A 26 4.04 -36.21 -26.69
N ILE A 27 3.65 -35.34 -25.76
CA ILE A 27 3.09 -35.70 -24.45
C ILE A 27 1.62 -36.05 -24.58
N GLY A 28 0.88 -35.24 -25.33
CA GLY A 28 -0.52 -35.53 -25.62
C GLY A 28 -1.31 -34.35 -26.18
N PRO A 29 -2.43 -34.62 -26.89
CA PRO A 29 -3.22 -33.59 -27.55
C PRO A 29 -3.89 -32.60 -26.57
N GLY A 30 -4.10 -33.01 -25.33
CA GLY A 30 -4.64 -32.13 -24.28
C GLY A 30 -3.64 -31.01 -23.92
N LEU A 31 -2.38 -31.38 -23.67
CA LEU A 31 -1.34 -30.42 -23.36
C LEU A 31 -0.98 -29.53 -24.55
N ALA A 32 -0.91 -30.13 -25.76
CA ALA A 32 -0.65 -29.37 -26.99
C ALA A 32 -1.66 -28.22 -27.21
N ARG A 33 -2.92 -28.43 -26.80
CA ARG A 33 -3.96 -27.38 -26.86
C ARG A 33 -3.91 -26.39 -25.70
N ALA A 34 -3.55 -26.88 -24.51
CA ALA A 34 -3.59 -26.07 -23.28
C ALA A 34 -2.33 -25.22 -23.05
N ALA A 35 -1.18 -25.62 -23.61
CA ALA A 35 0.08 -24.92 -23.43
C ALA A 35 0.06 -23.54 -24.12
N LEU A 36 0.38 -22.50 -23.37
CA LEU A 36 0.49 -21.11 -23.82
C LEU A 36 1.93 -20.72 -24.07
N ALA A 37 2.84 -21.18 -23.22
CA ALA A 37 4.27 -20.89 -23.24
C ALA A 37 5.03 -22.04 -22.54
N MET A 38 6.34 -21.94 -22.45
CA MET A 38 7.19 -22.91 -21.74
C MET A 38 8.22 -22.20 -20.86
N ASP A 39 8.60 -22.86 -19.79
CA ASP A 39 9.77 -22.53 -18.97
C ASP A 39 10.87 -23.54 -19.35
N VAL A 40 12.01 -23.05 -19.82
CA VAL A 40 13.17 -23.82 -20.21
C VAL A 40 14.32 -23.45 -19.25
N ASN A 41 14.69 -24.36 -18.37
CA ASN A 41 15.75 -24.17 -17.38
C ASN A 41 15.54 -22.91 -16.49
N GLY A 42 14.29 -22.58 -16.13
CA GLY A 42 13.94 -21.40 -15.34
C GLY A 42 13.74 -20.11 -16.15
N GLN A 43 13.79 -20.18 -17.49
CA GLN A 43 13.53 -19.05 -18.38
C GLN A 43 12.26 -19.26 -19.20
N LEU A 44 11.36 -18.26 -19.13
CA LEU A 44 10.12 -18.27 -19.90
C LEU A 44 10.40 -18.03 -21.39
N GLN A 45 9.83 -18.85 -22.27
CA GLN A 45 10.01 -18.80 -23.72
C GLN A 45 8.70 -19.11 -24.48
N ASP A 46 8.66 -18.63 -25.73
CA ASP A 46 7.60 -18.97 -26.67
C ASP A 46 7.62 -20.48 -26.98
N LEU A 47 6.48 -21.06 -27.21
CA LEU A 47 6.40 -22.47 -27.66
C LEU A 47 7.06 -22.72 -29.03
N SER A 48 7.24 -21.69 -29.84
CA SER A 48 7.90 -21.76 -31.15
C SER A 48 9.43 -21.77 -31.08
N ARG A 49 10.02 -21.45 -29.91
CA ARG A 49 11.49 -21.46 -29.74
C ARG A 49 12.04 -22.87 -29.84
N GLU A 50 13.14 -23.01 -30.56
CA GLU A 50 13.86 -24.26 -30.69
C GLU A 50 14.79 -24.51 -29.51
N ILE A 51 14.77 -25.73 -29.00
CA ILE A 51 15.67 -26.24 -27.96
C ILE A 51 16.61 -27.23 -28.64
N ALA A 52 17.89 -26.88 -28.72
CA ALA A 52 18.93 -27.68 -29.40
C ALA A 52 19.75 -28.56 -28.46
N GLU A 53 19.71 -28.25 -27.14
CA GLU A 53 20.49 -28.91 -26.09
C GLU A 53 19.57 -29.56 -25.04
N ASP A 54 20.18 -30.37 -24.16
CA ASP A 54 19.45 -30.97 -23.05
C ASP A 54 18.87 -29.88 -22.13
N ALA A 55 17.59 -30.01 -21.80
CA ALA A 55 16.90 -29.00 -21.01
C ALA A 55 15.78 -29.59 -20.15
N THR A 56 15.48 -28.90 -19.06
CA THR A 56 14.25 -29.11 -18.29
C THR A 56 13.16 -28.18 -18.81
N VAL A 57 12.01 -28.76 -19.18
CA VAL A 57 10.90 -28.00 -19.76
C VAL A 57 9.64 -28.18 -18.93
N LYS A 58 9.05 -27.06 -18.50
CA LYS A 58 7.73 -27.01 -17.86
C LYS A 58 6.79 -26.19 -18.75
N PHE A 59 5.62 -26.71 -19.07
CA PHE A 59 4.61 -25.98 -19.84
C PHE A 59 3.78 -25.09 -18.95
N ILE A 60 3.54 -23.86 -19.42
CA ILE A 60 2.65 -22.89 -18.80
C ILE A 60 1.30 -23.01 -19.49
N THR A 61 0.28 -23.27 -18.70
CA THR A 61 -1.12 -23.33 -19.15
C THR A 61 -1.92 -22.18 -18.55
N ARG A 62 -3.14 -21.94 -19.03
CA ARG A 62 -4.00 -20.89 -18.49
C ARG A 62 -4.30 -21.02 -16.99
N LYS A 63 -4.12 -22.21 -16.40
CA LYS A 63 -4.33 -22.45 -14.97
C LYS A 63 -3.17 -21.99 -14.09
N ASP A 64 -2.00 -21.83 -14.68
CA ASP A 64 -0.80 -21.40 -13.97
C ASP A 64 -0.84 -19.88 -13.73
N GLU A 65 -0.32 -19.42 -12.59
CA GLU A 65 -0.24 -17.99 -12.26
C GLU A 65 0.64 -17.25 -13.27
N ALA A 66 1.73 -17.86 -13.72
CA ALA A 66 2.62 -17.31 -14.73
C ALA A 66 1.90 -16.97 -16.06
N ALA A 67 0.75 -17.58 -16.36
CA ALA A 67 -0.04 -17.26 -17.55
C ALA A 67 -0.51 -15.80 -17.58
N LEU A 68 -0.72 -15.17 -16.42
CA LEU A 68 -1.15 -13.77 -16.33
C LEU A 68 -0.14 -12.81 -16.95
N THR A 69 1.15 -13.08 -16.81
CA THR A 69 2.21 -12.27 -17.42
C THR A 69 2.10 -12.24 -18.94
N PHE A 70 1.89 -13.42 -19.55
CA PHE A 70 1.70 -13.54 -21.00
C PHE A 70 0.39 -12.90 -21.47
N ILE A 71 -0.72 -13.20 -20.80
CA ILE A 71 -2.04 -12.66 -21.15
C ILE A 71 -2.01 -11.12 -21.13
N ARG A 72 -1.38 -10.52 -20.12
CA ARG A 72 -1.25 -9.06 -19.97
C ARG A 72 -0.32 -8.46 -20.99
N HIS A 73 0.82 -9.12 -21.26
CA HIS A 73 1.78 -8.67 -22.25
C HIS A 73 1.19 -8.66 -23.66
N ASP A 74 0.55 -9.76 -24.05
CA ASP A 74 -0.08 -9.89 -25.36
C ASP A 74 -1.29 -8.96 -25.50
N ALA A 75 -2.05 -8.74 -24.41
CA ALA A 75 -3.12 -7.75 -24.41
C ALA A 75 -2.60 -6.31 -24.63
N ALA A 76 -1.39 -5.97 -24.16
CA ALA A 76 -0.77 -4.69 -24.43
C ALA A 76 -0.42 -4.53 -25.92
N HIS A 77 0.07 -5.60 -26.57
CA HIS A 77 0.32 -5.58 -28.03
C HIS A 77 -0.97 -5.43 -28.83
N VAL A 78 -2.03 -6.17 -28.46
CA VAL A 78 -3.34 -6.03 -29.12
C VAL A 78 -3.94 -4.64 -28.89
N LEU A 79 -3.72 -4.01 -27.72
CA LEU A 79 -4.08 -2.62 -27.50
C LEU A 79 -3.35 -1.68 -28.48
N ALA A 80 -2.04 -1.87 -28.66
CA ALA A 80 -1.25 -1.05 -29.57
C ALA A 80 -1.71 -1.18 -31.04
N GLU A 81 -1.97 -2.40 -31.52
CA GLU A 81 -2.54 -2.65 -32.84
C GLU A 81 -3.92 -1.99 -32.98
N ALA A 82 -4.81 -2.17 -32.01
CA ALA A 82 -6.16 -1.59 -32.02
C ALA A 82 -6.13 -0.07 -32.11
N VAL A 83 -5.23 0.57 -31.35
CA VAL A 83 -5.06 2.03 -31.37
C VAL A 83 -4.55 2.49 -32.73
N GLN A 84 -3.53 1.87 -33.30
CA GLN A 84 -3.01 2.27 -34.61
C GLN A 84 -4.00 2.02 -35.75
N ALA A 85 -4.82 0.98 -35.63
CA ALA A 85 -5.88 0.70 -36.62
C ALA A 85 -7.00 1.75 -36.61
N LEU A 86 -7.37 2.25 -35.42
CA LEU A 86 -8.44 3.26 -35.27
C LEU A 86 -7.93 4.68 -35.43
N TYR A 87 -6.68 4.94 -35.08
CA TYR A 87 -6.06 6.28 -35.07
C TYR A 87 -4.73 6.27 -35.85
N PRO A 88 -4.79 6.23 -37.17
CA PRO A 88 -3.59 6.24 -38.01
C PRO A 88 -2.66 7.40 -37.67
N GLY A 89 -1.33 7.13 -37.70
CA GLY A 89 -0.31 8.12 -37.35
C GLY A 89 -0.01 8.23 -35.84
N THR A 90 -0.71 7.50 -34.99
CA THR A 90 -0.33 7.35 -33.58
C THR A 90 0.95 6.53 -33.50
N GLN A 91 1.98 7.06 -32.84
CA GLN A 91 3.22 6.33 -32.59
C GLN A 91 3.13 5.50 -31.31
N VAL A 92 3.61 4.27 -31.38
CA VAL A 92 3.69 3.37 -30.23
C VAL A 92 5.07 3.50 -29.55
N THR A 93 5.10 3.32 -28.24
CA THR A 93 6.35 3.42 -27.45
C THR A 93 6.62 2.14 -26.67
N ILE A 94 6.13 2.02 -25.45
CA ILE A 94 6.32 0.88 -24.57
C ILE A 94 4.99 0.46 -23.95
N GLY A 95 4.79 -0.88 -23.79
CA GLY A 95 3.60 -1.46 -23.21
C GLY A 95 3.90 -2.67 -22.33
N PRO A 96 4.40 -2.48 -21.07
CA PRO A 96 4.69 -3.59 -20.17
C PRO A 96 3.43 -4.16 -19.52
N ALA A 97 3.48 -5.44 -19.15
CA ALA A 97 2.62 -6.01 -18.15
C ALA A 97 2.98 -5.45 -16.77
N ILE A 98 1.98 -5.22 -15.95
CA ILE A 98 2.10 -4.79 -14.55
C ILE A 98 1.31 -5.76 -13.64
N GLU A 99 1.46 -5.63 -12.32
CA GLU A 99 0.94 -6.59 -11.33
C GLU A 99 -0.53 -7.01 -11.57
N ASN A 100 -1.44 -6.06 -11.82
CA ASN A 100 -2.87 -6.35 -12.00
C ASN A 100 -3.39 -5.92 -13.37
N GLY A 101 -2.51 -5.79 -14.38
CA GLY A 101 -2.92 -5.35 -15.69
C GLY A 101 -1.77 -5.09 -16.64
N PHE A 102 -1.96 -4.13 -17.49
CA PHE A 102 -1.00 -3.67 -18.49
C PHE A 102 -1.26 -2.21 -18.82
N TYR A 103 -0.32 -1.58 -19.46
CA TYR A 103 -0.56 -0.29 -20.12
C TYR A 103 0.21 -0.24 -21.45
N TYR A 104 -0.13 0.76 -22.26
CA TYR A 104 0.67 1.12 -23.42
C TYR A 104 0.74 2.64 -23.55
N ASP A 105 1.91 3.17 -23.89
CA ASP A 105 2.17 4.59 -24.09
C ASP A 105 2.15 4.95 -25.58
N PHE A 106 1.42 5.99 -25.91
CA PHE A 106 1.22 6.47 -27.27
C PHE A 106 1.61 7.92 -27.40
N TYR A 107 2.21 8.28 -28.54
CA TYR A 107 2.40 9.67 -28.88
C TYR A 107 1.46 10.07 -30.02
N ARG A 108 0.63 11.07 -29.74
CA ARG A 108 -0.28 11.71 -30.72
C ARG A 108 -0.55 13.15 -30.28
N ASN A 109 -1.02 13.99 -31.24
CA ASN A 109 -1.31 15.39 -30.96
C ASN A 109 -2.47 15.60 -29.97
N GLU A 110 -3.51 14.79 -30.09
CA GLU A 110 -4.67 14.81 -29.20
C GLU A 110 -4.59 13.63 -28.22
N PRO A 111 -4.49 13.85 -26.90
CA PRO A 111 -4.45 12.78 -25.93
C PRO A 111 -5.75 11.96 -25.94
N PHE A 112 -5.66 10.68 -25.58
CA PHE A 112 -6.83 9.83 -25.42
C PHE A 112 -7.63 10.26 -24.19
N THR A 113 -8.95 10.11 -24.31
CA THR A 113 -9.93 10.35 -23.25
C THR A 113 -10.64 9.05 -22.86
N PRO A 114 -11.32 8.99 -21.72
CA PRO A 114 -12.15 7.83 -21.36
C PRO A 114 -13.22 7.50 -22.41
N ALA A 115 -13.68 8.48 -23.21
CA ALA A 115 -14.66 8.26 -24.28
C ALA A 115 -14.14 7.41 -25.44
N ASP A 116 -12.83 7.36 -25.64
CA ASP A 116 -12.19 6.56 -26.70
C ASP A 116 -12.11 5.06 -26.32
N LEU A 117 -12.05 4.73 -25.03
CA LEU A 117 -11.81 3.37 -24.53
C LEU A 117 -12.81 2.32 -25.04
N PRO A 118 -14.12 2.57 -25.15
CA PRO A 118 -15.07 1.58 -25.65
C PRO A 118 -14.81 1.16 -27.10
N ALA A 119 -14.44 2.11 -27.96
CA ALA A 119 -14.13 1.84 -29.37
C ALA A 119 -12.84 1.03 -29.51
N ILE A 120 -11.82 1.38 -28.72
CA ILE A 120 -10.53 0.65 -28.69
C ILE A 120 -10.76 -0.76 -28.18
N GLU A 121 -11.52 -0.94 -27.10
CA GLU A 121 -11.82 -2.26 -26.52
C GLU A 121 -12.59 -3.14 -27.52
N ALA A 122 -13.55 -2.58 -28.26
CA ALA A 122 -14.26 -3.31 -29.31
C ALA A 122 -13.28 -3.79 -30.41
N LYS A 123 -12.35 -2.92 -30.83
CA LYS A 123 -11.34 -3.27 -31.84
C LYS A 123 -10.36 -4.35 -31.32
N MET A 124 -9.96 -4.29 -30.06
CA MET A 124 -9.18 -5.35 -29.41
C MET A 124 -9.89 -6.70 -29.50
N LYS A 125 -11.19 -6.74 -29.22
CA LYS A 125 -12.00 -7.98 -29.31
C LYS A 125 -12.03 -8.54 -30.74
N GLU A 126 -12.10 -7.70 -31.77
CA GLU A 126 -12.01 -8.12 -33.17
C GLU A 126 -10.64 -8.74 -33.48
N ILE A 127 -9.55 -8.11 -33.04
CA ILE A 127 -8.18 -8.59 -33.25
C ILE A 127 -7.98 -9.94 -32.51
N ILE A 128 -8.44 -10.07 -31.28
CA ILE A 128 -8.38 -11.33 -30.53
C ILE A 128 -9.15 -12.44 -31.26
N ALA A 129 -10.35 -12.14 -31.77
CA ALA A 129 -11.17 -13.11 -32.50
C ALA A 129 -10.55 -13.54 -33.84
N SER A 130 -9.69 -12.74 -34.46
CA SER A 130 -8.99 -13.11 -35.69
C SER A 130 -7.98 -14.25 -35.52
N ASN A 131 -7.56 -14.50 -34.26
CA ASN A 131 -6.56 -15.52 -33.90
C ASN A 131 -5.25 -15.41 -34.70
N ALA A 132 -4.75 -14.19 -34.90
CA ALA A 132 -3.49 -13.97 -35.58
C ALA A 132 -2.33 -14.59 -34.77
N PRO A 133 -1.41 -15.35 -35.43
CA PRO A 133 -0.28 -15.96 -34.74
C PRO A 133 0.75 -14.90 -34.32
N PHE A 134 1.39 -15.12 -33.17
CA PHE A 134 2.60 -14.39 -32.81
C PHE A 134 3.81 -15.09 -33.43
N THR A 135 4.59 -14.35 -34.21
CA THR A 135 5.81 -14.85 -34.83
C THR A 135 6.99 -13.96 -34.46
N ARG A 136 8.09 -14.60 -34.02
CA ARG A 136 9.33 -13.94 -33.63
C ARG A 136 10.28 -13.87 -34.83
N GLU A 137 10.81 -12.68 -35.08
CA GLU A 137 11.82 -12.43 -36.09
C GLU A 137 13.06 -11.77 -35.44
N GLU A 138 14.25 -12.10 -35.92
CA GLU A 138 15.49 -11.40 -35.57
C GLU A 138 15.91 -10.53 -36.73
N TRP A 139 16.07 -9.23 -36.47
CA TRP A 139 16.39 -8.26 -37.50
C TRP A 139 17.77 -7.66 -37.29
N ASP A 140 18.40 -7.25 -38.38
CA ASP A 140 19.56 -6.38 -38.29
C ASP A 140 19.19 -5.04 -37.65
N ARG A 141 20.08 -4.49 -36.83
CA ARG A 141 19.84 -3.27 -36.07
C ARG A 141 19.54 -2.07 -36.95
N ASP A 142 20.39 -1.88 -38.00
CA ASP A 142 20.28 -0.73 -38.88
C ASP A 142 19.04 -0.84 -39.79
N GLU A 143 18.71 -2.06 -40.22
CA GLU A 143 17.47 -2.33 -40.96
C GLU A 143 16.24 -2.05 -40.07
N ALA A 144 16.24 -2.47 -38.83
CA ALA A 144 15.15 -2.21 -37.89
C ALA A 144 14.96 -0.70 -37.61
N ILE A 145 16.06 0.05 -37.42
CA ILE A 145 16.02 1.49 -37.24
C ILE A 145 15.41 2.17 -38.47
N ALA A 146 15.91 1.84 -39.66
CA ALA A 146 15.42 2.43 -40.90
C ALA A 146 13.94 2.15 -41.15
N PHE A 147 13.49 0.93 -40.86
CA PHE A 147 12.09 0.52 -40.96
C PHE A 147 11.15 1.34 -40.07
N PHE A 148 11.52 1.52 -38.79
CA PHE A 148 10.67 2.28 -37.87
C PHE A 148 10.72 3.79 -38.18
N GLU A 149 11.84 4.33 -38.67
CA GLU A 149 11.93 5.72 -39.11
C GLU A 149 11.06 6.01 -40.35
N GLU A 150 11.07 5.12 -41.34
CA GLU A 150 10.25 5.24 -42.55
C GLU A 150 8.73 5.24 -42.19
N ARG A 151 8.35 4.51 -41.18
CA ARG A 151 6.97 4.48 -40.66
C ARG A 151 6.62 5.64 -39.71
N GLY A 152 7.58 6.51 -39.40
CA GLY A 152 7.40 7.62 -38.46
C GLY A 152 7.38 7.19 -36.97
N GLU A 153 7.77 5.96 -36.68
CA GLU A 153 7.84 5.38 -35.32
C GLU A 153 9.16 5.75 -34.60
N ARG A 154 9.40 7.08 -34.48
CA ARG A 154 10.67 7.61 -33.96
C ARG A 154 11.08 7.05 -32.60
N PHE A 155 10.10 6.78 -31.71
CA PHE A 155 10.39 6.28 -30.37
C PHE A 155 10.92 4.83 -30.41
N LYS A 156 10.43 3.98 -31.33
CA LYS A 156 10.97 2.64 -31.54
C LYS A 156 12.40 2.70 -32.10
N ALA A 157 12.64 3.55 -33.07
CA ALA A 157 14.00 3.76 -33.61
C ALA A 157 14.97 4.25 -32.51
N GLU A 158 14.54 5.18 -31.65
CA GLU A 158 15.31 5.66 -30.51
C GLU A 158 15.60 4.54 -29.49
N LEU A 159 14.60 3.72 -29.14
CA LEU A 159 14.79 2.57 -28.26
C LEU A 159 15.84 1.60 -28.80
N ILE A 160 15.79 1.28 -30.11
CA ILE A 160 16.75 0.34 -30.70
C ILE A 160 18.18 0.92 -30.63
N ARG A 161 18.37 2.24 -30.87
CA ARG A 161 19.67 2.88 -30.72
C ARG A 161 20.26 2.79 -29.32
N ASP A 162 19.43 2.83 -28.34
CA ASP A 162 19.84 2.81 -26.92
C ASP A 162 20.10 1.41 -26.39
N LEU A 163 19.64 0.36 -27.06
CA LEU A 163 19.92 -1.01 -26.66
C LEU A 163 21.43 -1.32 -26.79
N PRO A 164 22.03 -2.08 -25.85
CA PRO A 164 23.42 -2.49 -25.91
C PRO A 164 23.78 -3.08 -27.31
N PRO A 165 24.97 -2.82 -27.84
CA PRO A 165 25.37 -3.35 -29.16
C PRO A 165 25.30 -4.88 -29.26
N SER A 166 25.47 -5.57 -28.16
CA SER A 166 25.41 -7.04 -28.09
C SER A 166 23.99 -7.61 -28.01
N GLU A 167 22.96 -6.75 -27.88
CA GLU A 167 21.59 -7.21 -27.78
C GLU A 167 21.00 -7.47 -29.18
N THR A 168 20.39 -8.67 -29.33
CA THR A 168 19.68 -9.05 -30.55
C THR A 168 18.39 -8.25 -30.68
N ILE A 169 18.15 -7.65 -31.82
CA ILE A 169 16.90 -6.94 -32.11
C ILE A 169 15.84 -7.96 -32.49
N THR A 170 14.80 -8.07 -31.67
CA THR A 170 13.69 -8.98 -31.91
C THR A 170 12.41 -8.22 -32.21
N ILE A 171 11.75 -8.63 -33.25
CA ILE A 171 10.46 -8.12 -33.72
C ILE A 171 9.44 -9.23 -33.56
N TYR A 172 8.30 -8.89 -32.98
CA TYR A 172 7.16 -9.79 -32.93
C TYR A 172 6.06 -9.28 -33.82
N ARG A 173 5.60 -10.18 -34.69
CA ARG A 173 4.51 -9.93 -35.63
C ARG A 173 3.25 -10.62 -35.14
N GLN A 174 2.13 -9.91 -35.16
CA GLN A 174 0.78 -10.49 -34.99
C GLN A 174 -0.06 -10.16 -36.24
N GLY A 175 -0.22 -11.18 -37.11
CA GLY A 175 -0.78 -10.94 -38.44
C GLY A 175 0.09 -9.97 -39.25
N GLU A 176 -0.49 -8.86 -39.73
CA GLU A 176 0.19 -7.83 -40.49
C GLU A 176 0.84 -6.76 -39.60
N TRP A 177 0.45 -6.67 -38.34
CA TRP A 177 1.02 -5.71 -37.38
C TRP A 177 2.30 -6.28 -36.75
N LEU A 178 3.21 -5.39 -36.38
CA LEU A 178 4.47 -5.78 -35.73
C LEU A 178 4.94 -4.74 -34.72
N ASP A 179 5.73 -5.22 -33.75
CA ASP A 179 6.35 -4.36 -32.73
C ASP A 179 7.74 -4.84 -32.32
N LEU A 180 8.57 -3.90 -31.86
CA LEU A 180 9.82 -4.19 -31.17
C LEU A 180 9.53 -4.78 -29.81
N CYS A 181 9.88 -6.04 -29.58
CA CYS A 181 9.62 -6.72 -28.32
C CYS A 181 10.64 -7.83 -28.06
N ARG A 182 10.97 -8.04 -26.78
CA ARG A 182 11.83 -9.16 -26.35
C ARG A 182 11.05 -10.47 -26.21
N GLY A 183 9.73 -10.40 -26.13
CA GLY A 183 8.87 -11.54 -25.79
C GLY A 183 9.04 -11.97 -24.33
N PRO A 184 8.67 -13.20 -23.98
CA PRO A 184 7.96 -14.16 -24.85
C PRO A 184 6.47 -13.88 -25.02
N HIS A 185 5.86 -14.46 -26.07
CA HIS A 185 4.44 -14.36 -26.40
C HIS A 185 3.76 -15.74 -26.44
N MET A 186 2.43 -15.74 -26.36
CA MET A 186 1.61 -16.93 -26.59
C MET A 186 1.57 -17.29 -28.06
N ARG A 187 0.79 -18.32 -28.44
CA ARG A 187 0.73 -18.82 -29.84
C ARG A 187 0.04 -17.86 -30.78
N GLY A 188 -0.98 -17.15 -30.30
CA GLY A 188 -1.77 -16.23 -31.11
C GLY A 188 -2.73 -15.40 -30.25
N THR A 189 -3.32 -14.39 -30.86
CA THR A 189 -4.13 -13.38 -30.19
C THR A 189 -5.36 -13.99 -29.47
N ALA A 190 -5.94 -15.10 -29.96
CA ALA A 190 -7.07 -15.76 -29.29
C ALA A 190 -6.71 -16.34 -27.92
N ASP A 191 -5.44 -16.65 -27.66
CA ASP A 191 -4.98 -17.14 -26.36
C ASP A 191 -5.09 -16.09 -25.25
N ILE A 192 -5.24 -14.80 -25.56
CA ILE A 192 -5.54 -13.73 -24.60
C ILE A 192 -6.92 -13.95 -23.97
N GLY A 193 -7.92 -14.32 -24.80
CA GLY A 193 -9.31 -14.46 -24.38
C GLY A 193 -10.03 -13.12 -24.28
N THR A 194 -11.25 -13.17 -23.74
CA THR A 194 -12.15 -11.99 -23.66
C THR A 194 -12.20 -11.35 -22.26
N ALA A 195 -11.47 -11.93 -21.29
CA ALA A 195 -11.48 -11.48 -19.90
C ALA A 195 -10.50 -10.31 -19.69
N PHE A 196 -10.74 -9.20 -20.37
CA PHE A 196 -9.97 -7.96 -20.22
C PHE A 196 -10.89 -6.72 -20.20
N LYS A 197 -10.36 -5.61 -19.68
CA LYS A 197 -11.07 -4.33 -19.63
C LYS A 197 -10.07 -3.18 -19.72
N LEU A 198 -10.34 -2.17 -20.56
CA LEU A 198 -9.64 -0.91 -20.51
C LEU A 198 -10.20 -0.06 -19.36
N GLN A 199 -9.32 0.58 -18.57
CA GLN A 199 -9.70 1.19 -17.31
C GLN A 199 -9.68 2.71 -17.35
N LYS A 200 -8.55 3.31 -17.74
CA LYS A 200 -8.34 4.76 -17.70
C LYS A 200 -7.25 5.21 -18.66
N THR A 201 -7.25 6.51 -18.91
CA THR A 201 -6.18 7.22 -19.61
C THR A 201 -5.39 8.10 -18.64
N ALA A 202 -4.12 8.33 -18.90
CA ALA A 202 -3.26 9.23 -18.15
C ALA A 202 -2.18 9.85 -19.06
N GLY A 203 -1.63 10.99 -18.65
CA GLY A 203 -0.41 11.52 -19.24
C GLY A 203 0.84 10.85 -18.66
N ALA A 204 1.87 10.65 -19.47
CA ALA A 204 3.18 10.19 -19.02
C ALA A 204 4.26 10.90 -19.85
N TYR A 205 5.36 11.31 -19.23
CA TYR A 205 6.48 11.86 -19.98
C TYR A 205 7.36 10.73 -20.50
N TRP A 206 7.85 10.86 -21.75
CA TRP A 206 8.80 9.93 -22.30
C TRP A 206 10.01 9.78 -21.37
N ARG A 207 10.34 8.53 -21.01
CA ARG A 207 11.41 8.20 -20.05
C ARG A 207 11.26 8.83 -18.65
N GLY A 208 10.06 9.27 -18.30
CA GLY A 208 9.79 9.87 -16.98
C GLY A 208 10.35 11.29 -16.78
N ASP A 209 10.92 11.91 -17.82
CA ASP A 209 11.48 13.25 -17.75
C ASP A 209 10.48 14.28 -18.30
N HIS A 210 10.08 15.23 -17.47
CA HIS A 210 9.10 16.27 -17.80
C HIS A 210 9.55 17.21 -18.95
N ARG A 211 10.83 17.18 -19.34
CA ARG A 211 11.37 17.91 -20.49
C ARG A 211 11.11 17.19 -21.81
N ASN A 212 10.79 15.91 -21.78
CA ASN A 212 10.50 15.09 -22.94
C ASN A 212 9.03 15.21 -23.36
N PRO A 213 8.68 14.77 -24.60
CA PRO A 213 7.30 14.77 -25.06
C PRO A 213 6.34 14.04 -24.08
N MET A 214 5.15 14.63 -23.93
CA MET A 214 4.08 13.99 -23.19
C MET A 214 3.42 12.91 -24.05
N LEU A 215 3.27 11.72 -23.47
CA LEU A 215 2.62 10.56 -24.05
C LEU A 215 1.22 10.41 -23.46
N SER A 216 0.34 9.77 -24.20
CA SER A 216 -0.97 9.36 -23.72
C SER A 216 -0.90 7.87 -23.35
N ARG A 217 -1.07 7.57 -22.07
CA ARG A 217 -1.05 6.22 -21.53
C ARG A 217 -2.46 5.67 -21.40
N ILE A 218 -2.71 4.46 -21.90
CA ILE A 218 -3.95 3.73 -21.70
C ILE A 218 -3.68 2.53 -20.79
N TYR A 219 -4.41 2.43 -19.69
CA TYR A 219 -4.35 1.30 -18.76
C TYR A 219 -5.45 0.28 -19.07
N GLY A 220 -5.09 -0.98 -18.98
CA GLY A 220 -6.02 -2.10 -19.05
C GLY A 220 -5.71 -3.17 -18.01
N THR A 221 -6.65 -4.07 -17.80
CA THR A 221 -6.48 -5.27 -16.98
C THR A 221 -6.88 -6.50 -17.79
N ALA A 222 -6.19 -7.63 -17.59
CA ALA A 222 -6.50 -8.89 -18.25
C ALA A 222 -6.27 -10.06 -17.30
N TRP A 223 -7.18 -11.06 -17.39
CA TRP A 223 -7.29 -12.14 -16.44
C TRP A 223 -7.46 -13.50 -17.16
N ARG A 224 -7.26 -14.60 -16.42
CA ARG A 224 -7.36 -15.94 -16.98
C ARG A 224 -8.78 -16.29 -17.45
N ASP A 225 -9.79 -15.77 -16.76
CA ASP A 225 -11.19 -15.96 -17.08
C ASP A 225 -12.07 -14.78 -16.63
N GLN A 226 -13.34 -14.80 -17.02
CA GLN A 226 -14.30 -13.76 -16.69
C GLN A 226 -14.55 -13.63 -15.18
N LYS A 227 -14.50 -14.74 -14.44
CA LYS A 227 -14.72 -14.72 -12.99
C LYS A 227 -13.64 -13.93 -12.26
N GLU A 228 -12.37 -14.10 -12.67
CA GLU A 228 -11.26 -13.33 -12.12
C GLU A 228 -11.36 -11.84 -12.48
N LEU A 229 -11.73 -11.53 -13.73
CA LEU A 229 -11.96 -10.15 -14.16
C LEU A 229 -13.08 -9.50 -13.36
N ASP A 230 -14.22 -10.16 -13.20
CA ASP A 230 -15.37 -9.64 -12.46
C ASP A 230 -15.02 -9.43 -10.98
N ALA A 231 -14.27 -10.36 -10.37
CA ALA A 231 -13.79 -10.22 -8.99
C ALA A 231 -12.86 -9.00 -8.83
N HIS A 232 -11.95 -8.79 -9.78
CA HIS A 232 -11.06 -7.64 -9.78
C HIS A 232 -11.80 -6.32 -9.97
N LEU A 233 -12.74 -6.25 -10.92
CA LEU A 233 -13.54 -5.05 -11.15
C LEU A 233 -14.40 -4.71 -9.93
N HIS A 234 -14.99 -5.73 -9.30
CA HIS A 234 -15.74 -5.55 -8.05
C HIS A 234 -14.84 -5.02 -6.91
N GLN A 235 -13.61 -5.54 -6.80
CA GLN A 235 -12.63 -5.05 -5.83
C GLN A 235 -12.28 -3.57 -6.07
N LEU A 236 -12.14 -3.15 -7.32
CA LEU A 236 -11.89 -1.74 -7.68
C LEU A 236 -13.08 -0.83 -7.33
N GLU A 237 -14.31 -1.26 -7.63
CA GLU A 237 -15.53 -0.53 -7.26
C GLU A 237 -15.68 -0.39 -5.75
N GLU A 238 -15.41 -1.47 -5.00
CA GLU A 238 -15.42 -1.42 -3.54
C GLU A 238 -14.29 -0.52 -2.99
N ALA A 239 -13.10 -0.52 -3.61
CA ALA A 239 -12.02 0.37 -3.23
C ALA A 239 -12.39 1.84 -3.44
N GLU A 240 -13.02 2.19 -4.56
CA GLU A 240 -13.50 3.55 -4.83
C GLU A 240 -14.62 3.95 -3.87
N ARG A 241 -15.55 3.04 -3.59
CA ARG A 241 -16.62 3.28 -2.63
C ARG A 241 -16.12 3.50 -1.21
N ARG A 242 -14.96 2.91 -0.84
CA ARG A 242 -14.34 3.01 0.49
C ARG A 242 -13.28 4.10 0.58
N ASP A 243 -12.98 4.81 -0.51
CA ASP A 243 -11.91 5.80 -0.57
C ASP A 243 -12.03 6.82 0.59
N HIS A 244 -10.98 6.88 1.41
CA HIS A 244 -10.93 7.74 2.60
C HIS A 244 -11.10 9.23 2.29
N ARG A 245 -10.75 9.68 1.08
CA ARG A 245 -10.91 11.08 0.65
C ARG A 245 -12.38 11.41 0.45
N ARG A 246 -13.13 10.48 -0.14
CA ARG A 246 -14.58 10.61 -0.35
C ARG A 246 -15.32 10.53 0.99
N ILE A 247 -15.11 9.46 1.75
CA ILE A 247 -15.76 9.25 3.05
C ILE A 247 -15.38 10.35 4.04
N GLY A 248 -14.10 10.75 4.06
CA GLY A 248 -13.61 11.84 4.91
C GLY A 248 -14.33 13.16 4.63
N LYS A 249 -14.63 13.46 3.36
CA LYS A 249 -15.46 14.61 2.96
C LYS A 249 -16.92 14.44 3.38
N GLU A 250 -17.53 13.27 3.13
CA GLU A 250 -18.92 12.95 3.52
C GLU A 250 -19.13 13.08 5.03
N MET A 251 -18.16 12.65 5.84
CA MET A 251 -18.19 12.71 7.30
C MET A 251 -17.67 14.03 7.88
N ASP A 252 -17.18 14.95 7.06
CA ASP A 252 -16.56 16.22 7.49
C ASP A 252 -15.37 16.02 8.43
N LEU A 253 -14.42 15.11 8.04
CA LEU A 253 -13.29 14.77 8.88
C LEU A 253 -12.05 15.66 8.63
N PHE A 254 -11.76 15.96 7.38
CA PHE A 254 -10.57 16.71 6.99
C PHE A 254 -10.67 17.26 5.56
N HIS A 255 -9.77 18.18 5.22
CA HIS A 255 -9.50 18.55 3.83
C HIS A 255 -8.01 18.77 3.58
N ILE A 256 -7.65 18.86 2.30
CA ILE A 256 -6.31 19.12 1.79
C ILE A 256 -6.41 20.30 0.83
N GLN A 257 -5.46 21.23 0.89
CA GLN A 257 -5.44 22.42 0.02
C GLN A 257 -4.02 22.78 -0.42
N GLU A 258 -3.91 23.63 -1.44
CA GLU A 258 -2.65 23.94 -2.11
C GLU A 258 -1.63 24.70 -1.23
N GLU A 259 -2.10 25.48 -0.26
CA GLU A 259 -1.24 26.25 0.64
C GLU A 259 -0.47 25.38 1.64
N ALA A 260 -0.87 24.08 1.78
CA ALA A 260 -0.22 23.15 2.68
C ALA A 260 -0.11 21.74 2.04
N VAL A 261 0.56 21.67 0.90
CA VAL A 261 0.70 20.42 0.13
C VAL A 261 1.27 19.28 0.95
N GLY A 262 0.51 18.20 1.10
CA GLY A 262 0.89 17.02 1.89
C GLY A 262 0.73 17.22 3.41
N SER A 263 -0.01 18.23 3.84
CA SER A 263 -0.42 18.44 5.22
C SER A 263 -1.95 18.43 5.33
N ILE A 264 -2.47 18.00 6.46
CA ILE A 264 -3.91 17.77 6.65
C ILE A 264 -4.53 18.85 7.53
N PHE A 265 -5.63 19.41 7.07
CA PHE A 265 -6.51 20.25 7.89
C PHE A 265 -7.58 19.37 8.52
N TRP A 266 -7.41 19.06 9.79
CA TRP A 266 -8.37 18.25 10.53
C TRP A 266 -9.56 19.09 10.98
N HIS A 267 -10.78 18.68 10.61
CA HIS A 267 -12.00 19.30 11.12
C HIS A 267 -12.34 18.76 12.51
N GLN A 268 -13.32 19.34 13.18
CA GLN A 268 -13.70 18.95 14.54
C GLN A 268 -13.95 17.44 14.69
N LYS A 269 -14.70 16.84 13.76
CA LYS A 269 -15.03 15.40 13.77
C LYS A 269 -13.79 14.54 13.52
N GLY A 270 -12.97 14.91 12.55
CA GLY A 270 -11.71 14.22 12.28
C GLY A 270 -10.71 14.33 13.42
N TRP A 271 -10.61 15.50 14.01
CA TRP A 271 -9.75 15.69 15.19
C TRP A 271 -10.23 14.92 16.40
N LYS A 272 -11.56 14.74 16.56
CA LYS A 272 -12.12 13.87 17.60
C LYS A 272 -11.70 12.40 17.39
N LEU A 273 -11.83 11.88 16.15
CA LEU A 273 -11.37 10.53 15.80
C LEU A 273 -9.87 10.37 16.06
N TYR A 274 -9.05 11.33 15.62
CA TYR A 274 -7.61 11.36 15.84
C TYR A 274 -7.27 11.23 17.33
N ARG A 275 -7.85 12.09 18.17
CA ARG A 275 -7.63 12.07 19.62
C ARG A 275 -8.11 10.79 20.30
N THR A 276 -9.16 10.16 19.77
CA THR A 276 -9.64 8.88 20.29
C THR A 276 -8.62 7.78 20.04
N VAL A 277 -8.05 7.71 18.84
CA VAL A 277 -6.97 6.76 18.51
C VAL A 277 -5.72 7.07 19.34
N GLU A 278 -5.32 8.34 19.44
CA GLU A 278 -4.17 8.77 20.24
C GLU A 278 -4.31 8.39 21.72
N ALA A 279 -5.46 8.66 22.33
CA ALA A 279 -5.73 8.34 23.73
C ALA A 279 -5.71 6.82 23.98
N TYR A 280 -6.22 6.03 23.03
CA TYR A 280 -6.15 4.57 23.10
C TYR A 280 -4.69 4.09 23.06
N ILE A 281 -3.91 4.50 22.08
CA ILE A 281 -2.50 4.10 21.94
C ILE A 281 -1.71 4.54 23.19
N ARG A 282 -1.91 5.76 23.70
CA ARG A 282 -1.23 6.27 24.89
C ARG A 282 -1.45 5.34 26.09
N ARG A 283 -2.68 4.96 26.40
CA ARG A 283 -2.98 4.03 27.51
C ARG A 283 -2.33 2.66 27.29
N ARG A 284 -2.33 2.15 26.04
CA ARG A 284 -1.69 0.86 25.72
C ARG A 284 -0.17 0.91 25.93
N LEU A 285 0.46 2.03 25.60
CA LEU A 285 1.89 2.23 25.83
C LEU A 285 2.23 2.35 27.32
N GLU A 286 1.47 3.15 28.08
CA GLU A 286 1.62 3.26 29.53
C GLU A 286 1.48 1.91 30.24
N GLN A 287 0.46 1.12 29.89
CA GLN A 287 0.24 -0.23 30.42
C GLN A 287 1.39 -1.20 30.14
N ASN A 288 2.18 -0.93 29.09
CA ASN A 288 3.33 -1.75 28.70
C ASN A 288 4.69 -1.16 29.11
N GLY A 289 4.68 -0.15 29.99
CA GLY A 289 5.86 0.44 30.60
C GLY A 289 6.69 1.32 29.66
N TYR A 290 6.03 2.00 28.73
CA TYR A 290 6.65 3.05 27.92
C TYR A 290 6.52 4.42 28.63
N GLU A 291 7.60 5.18 28.61
CA GLU A 291 7.65 6.55 29.10
C GLU A 291 7.46 7.52 27.92
N GLU A 292 6.40 8.35 27.97
CA GLU A 292 6.14 9.33 26.92
C GLU A 292 7.11 10.52 27.07
N VAL A 293 7.79 10.86 25.97
CA VAL A 293 8.69 11.99 25.87
C VAL A 293 8.26 12.93 24.75
N ARG A 294 8.84 14.14 24.70
CA ARG A 294 8.61 15.10 23.62
C ARG A 294 9.91 15.76 23.21
N THR A 295 10.20 15.74 21.90
CA THR A 295 11.43 16.32 21.35
C THR A 295 11.13 17.50 20.39
N PRO A 296 12.10 18.42 20.18
CA PRO A 296 11.93 19.54 19.26
C PRO A 296 11.66 19.08 17.83
N GLN A 297 10.84 19.82 17.09
CA GLN A 297 10.58 19.54 15.67
C GLN A 297 11.66 20.13 14.76
N LEU A 298 12.18 21.30 15.08
CA LEU A 298 13.22 21.99 14.35
C LEU A 298 14.55 21.81 15.07
N VAL A 299 15.51 21.19 14.40
CA VAL A 299 16.78 20.75 15.02
C VAL A 299 17.96 21.13 14.13
N ASP A 300 19.06 21.51 14.77
CA ASP A 300 20.30 21.92 14.10
C ASP A 300 20.88 20.80 13.22
N ARG A 301 21.42 21.19 12.08
CA ARG A 301 22.03 20.31 11.07
C ARG A 301 23.07 19.36 11.67
N ARG A 302 23.85 19.79 12.66
CA ARG A 302 24.92 19.00 13.28
C ARG A 302 24.42 17.66 13.83
N LEU A 303 23.24 17.62 14.45
CA LEU A 303 22.67 16.37 14.94
C LEU A 303 22.36 15.39 13.79
N TRP A 304 21.93 15.92 12.65
CA TRP A 304 21.65 15.12 11.45
C TRP A 304 22.94 14.61 10.79
N GLU A 305 24.02 15.39 10.82
CA GLU A 305 25.35 14.96 10.34
C GLU A 305 25.93 13.86 11.24
N GLU A 306 25.93 14.08 12.58
CA GLU A 306 26.41 13.11 13.55
C GLU A 306 25.69 11.77 13.43
N SER A 307 24.38 11.77 13.29
CA SER A 307 23.55 10.58 13.15
C SER A 307 23.61 9.93 11.76
N GLY A 308 24.15 10.60 10.75
CA GLY A 308 24.24 10.12 9.35
C GLY A 308 22.99 10.37 8.50
N HIS A 309 21.94 10.96 9.06
CA HIS A 309 20.73 11.29 8.31
C HIS A 309 21.00 12.35 7.23
N TRP A 310 21.92 13.29 7.47
CA TRP A 310 22.25 14.31 6.49
C TRP A 310 22.81 13.74 5.21
N ASP A 311 23.66 12.72 5.29
CA ASP A 311 24.27 12.08 4.12
C ASP A 311 23.31 11.14 3.38
N LYS A 312 22.53 10.35 4.13
CA LYS A 312 21.70 9.29 3.58
C LYS A 312 20.24 9.69 3.31
N TYR A 313 19.74 10.73 3.98
CA TYR A 313 18.31 11.07 3.96
C TYR A 313 18.00 12.51 3.57
N ARG A 314 19.00 13.36 3.32
CA ARG A 314 18.84 14.80 3.05
C ARG A 314 17.81 15.11 1.96
N LYS A 315 17.73 14.30 0.93
CA LYS A 315 16.77 14.49 -0.19
C LYS A 315 15.31 14.51 0.26
N ASN A 316 15.03 13.91 1.40
CA ASN A 316 13.69 13.79 1.99
C ASN A 316 13.49 14.75 3.18
N MET A 317 14.39 15.70 3.45
CA MET A 317 14.30 16.61 4.57
C MET A 317 13.82 17.99 4.13
N PHE A 318 13.03 18.65 4.97
CA PHE A 318 12.76 20.08 4.89
C PHE A 318 13.84 20.84 5.65
N ILE A 319 14.56 21.70 4.95
CA ILE A 319 15.69 22.46 5.47
C ILE A 319 15.28 23.93 5.58
N ALA A 320 15.56 24.55 6.74
CA ALA A 320 15.34 25.95 7.02
C ALA A 320 16.68 26.64 7.28
N GLU A 321 16.95 27.74 6.59
CA GLU A 321 18.12 28.58 6.80
C GLU A 321 17.72 29.84 7.60
N VAL A 322 18.42 30.10 8.70
CA VAL A 322 18.27 31.32 9.50
C VAL A 322 19.43 32.24 9.19
N VAL A 323 19.18 33.22 8.31
CA VAL A 323 20.22 34.05 7.70
C VAL A 323 20.96 34.87 8.77
N GLU A 324 20.24 35.41 9.75
CA GLU A 324 20.80 36.27 10.80
C GLU A 324 21.76 35.52 11.74
N GLU A 325 21.57 34.21 11.90
CA GLU A 325 22.39 33.38 12.79
C GLU A 325 23.40 32.52 12.00
N GLU A 326 23.38 32.59 10.66
CA GLU A 326 24.16 31.73 9.77
C GLU A 326 23.98 30.21 10.10
N SER A 327 22.78 29.83 10.58
CA SER A 327 22.49 28.49 11.04
C SER A 327 21.57 27.77 10.06
N THR A 328 21.80 26.45 9.90
CA THR A 328 20.97 25.56 9.11
C THR A 328 20.25 24.59 10.04
N LEU A 329 18.94 24.64 10.00
CA LEU A 329 18.06 23.76 10.77
C LEU A 329 17.30 22.83 9.83
N ALA A 330 16.79 21.73 10.33
CA ALA A 330 15.87 20.89 9.58
C ALA A 330 14.67 20.47 10.44
N LEU A 331 13.49 20.39 9.80
CA LEU A 331 12.34 19.73 10.41
C LEU A 331 12.67 18.24 10.53
N LYS A 332 12.50 17.68 11.72
CA LYS A 332 12.87 16.27 11.96
C LYS A 332 12.09 15.31 11.06
N PRO A 333 12.77 14.46 10.28
CA PRO A 333 12.13 13.41 9.51
C PRO A 333 11.87 12.14 10.34
N MET A 334 12.56 12.02 11.48
CA MET A 334 12.55 10.90 12.43
C MET A 334 12.85 11.39 13.83
N ASN A 335 12.43 10.65 14.86
CA ASN A 335 12.64 11.02 16.28
C ASN A 335 13.91 10.41 16.87
N CYS A 336 14.48 9.39 16.26
CA CYS A 336 15.56 8.56 16.79
C CYS A 336 16.79 9.34 17.31
N PRO A 337 17.39 10.31 16.59
CA PRO A 337 18.54 11.04 17.11
C PRO A 337 18.19 11.87 18.36
N CYS A 338 16.99 12.41 18.42
CA CYS A 338 16.51 13.20 19.56
C CYS A 338 16.31 12.33 20.82
N HIS A 339 15.79 11.11 20.67
CA HIS A 339 15.66 10.17 21.79
C HIS A 339 17.01 9.74 22.35
N VAL A 340 18.02 9.57 21.48
CA VAL A 340 19.40 9.32 21.95
C VAL A 340 19.92 10.52 22.77
N GLN A 341 19.58 11.77 22.41
CA GLN A 341 19.97 12.93 23.21
C GLN A 341 19.34 12.91 24.61
N ILE A 342 18.07 12.45 24.74
CA ILE A 342 17.42 12.26 26.06
C ILE A 342 18.12 11.13 26.83
N PHE A 343 18.41 10.00 26.18
CA PHE A 343 19.10 8.88 26.81
C PHE A 343 20.45 9.31 27.43
N LYS A 344 21.19 10.18 26.75
CA LYS A 344 22.51 10.68 27.17
C LYS A 344 22.45 11.67 28.35
N GLN A 345 21.25 12.14 28.75
CA GLN A 345 21.14 13.04 29.90
C GLN A 345 21.32 12.26 31.21
N GLY A 346 22.53 12.25 31.71
CA GLY A 346 22.93 11.51 32.89
C GLY A 346 23.49 10.10 32.58
N LEU A 347 24.15 9.55 33.59
CA LEU A 347 24.76 8.21 33.51
C LEU A 347 23.70 7.13 33.79
N ARG A 348 23.41 6.30 32.84
CA ARG A 348 22.43 5.19 32.95
C ARG A 348 23.11 3.93 33.47
N SER A 349 22.42 3.20 34.35
CA SER A 349 22.84 1.87 34.83
C SER A 349 22.16 0.77 34.02
N TYR A 350 22.81 -0.38 33.83
CA TYR A 350 22.22 -1.58 33.24
C TYR A 350 20.88 -2.00 33.89
N ARG A 351 20.70 -1.66 35.17
CA ARG A 351 19.43 -1.93 35.90
C ARG A 351 18.23 -1.10 35.41
N GLN A 352 18.48 -0.02 34.66
CA GLN A 352 17.47 0.83 34.07
C GLN A 352 17.10 0.40 32.63
N LEU A 353 17.76 -0.67 32.13
CA LEU A 353 17.46 -1.25 30.84
C LEU A 353 16.56 -2.49 31.00
N PRO A 354 15.63 -2.73 30.11
CA PRO A 354 15.32 -1.92 28.92
C PRO A 354 14.59 -0.63 29.27
N LEU A 355 15.01 0.50 28.67
CA LEU A 355 14.33 1.79 28.77
C LEU A 355 13.52 2.03 27.49
N ARG A 356 12.21 2.17 27.65
CA ARG A 356 11.25 2.32 26.53
C ARG A 356 10.75 3.75 26.47
N MET A 357 11.24 4.54 25.52
CA MET A 357 10.78 5.90 25.29
C MET A 357 9.81 5.94 24.11
N ALA A 358 8.63 6.52 24.30
CA ALA A 358 7.64 6.69 23.25
C ALA A 358 7.39 8.19 22.99
N GLU A 359 7.11 8.55 21.75
CA GLU A 359 6.73 9.91 21.35
C GLU A 359 5.65 9.86 20.28
N PHE A 360 4.57 10.62 20.47
CA PHE A 360 3.71 11.00 19.34
C PHE A 360 4.43 12.11 18.59
N GLY A 361 5.40 11.68 17.77
CA GLY A 361 6.38 12.55 17.14
C GLY A 361 5.88 13.12 15.83
N ALA A 362 5.72 14.45 15.77
CA ALA A 362 5.42 15.14 14.51
C ALA A 362 6.67 15.16 13.63
N CYS A 363 6.63 14.44 12.53
CA CYS A 363 7.71 14.30 11.56
C CYS A 363 7.35 14.90 10.20
N HIS A 364 8.36 15.32 9.45
CA HIS A 364 8.18 15.93 8.14
C HIS A 364 9.12 15.27 7.13
N ARG A 365 8.57 14.80 6.01
CA ARG A 365 9.36 14.19 4.92
C ARG A 365 8.96 14.81 3.59
N TYR A 366 9.94 15.21 2.81
CA TYR A 366 9.69 15.72 1.47
C TYR A 366 9.37 14.55 0.53
N GLU A 367 8.08 14.25 0.43
CA GLU A 367 7.55 13.31 -0.55
C GLU A 367 7.28 14.04 -1.87
N PRO A 368 7.64 13.46 -3.04
CA PRO A 368 7.29 14.04 -4.34
C PRO A 368 5.78 14.22 -4.48
N SER A 369 5.34 15.30 -5.11
CA SER A 369 3.90 15.61 -5.25
C SER A 369 3.11 14.49 -5.90
N GLY A 370 3.67 13.80 -6.90
CA GLY A 370 3.02 12.66 -7.56
C GLY A 370 2.89 11.40 -6.70
N ALA A 371 3.57 11.32 -5.55
CA ALA A 371 3.47 10.21 -4.61
C ALA A 371 2.44 10.44 -3.50
N LEU A 372 1.93 11.67 -3.36
CA LEU A 372 0.95 12.01 -2.31
C LEU A 372 -0.39 11.34 -2.57
N HIS A 373 -1.03 10.82 -1.50
CA HIS A 373 -2.31 10.12 -1.62
C HIS A 373 -3.19 10.36 -0.39
N GLY A 374 -4.05 11.37 -0.47
CA GLY A 374 -4.96 11.73 0.61
C GLY A 374 -4.22 11.89 1.95
N ILE A 375 -4.72 11.23 3.01
CA ILE A 375 -4.06 11.17 4.31
C ILE A 375 -3.15 9.94 4.47
N MET A 376 -3.09 9.03 3.48
CA MET A 376 -2.29 7.82 3.55
C MET A 376 -0.81 8.03 3.19
N ARG A 377 -0.50 9.05 2.37
CA ARG A 377 0.88 9.44 2.06
C ARG A 377 0.98 10.95 2.02
N VAL A 378 1.57 11.50 3.06
CA VAL A 378 1.62 12.93 3.38
C VAL A 378 3.07 13.37 3.59
N ARG A 379 3.29 14.68 3.73
CA ARG A 379 4.60 15.27 4.06
C ARG A 379 4.73 15.59 5.54
N ALA A 380 3.62 15.94 6.21
CA ALA A 380 3.57 16.18 7.64
C ALA A 380 2.68 15.12 8.30
N PHE A 381 3.21 14.39 9.27
CA PHE A 381 2.54 13.29 9.94
C PHE A 381 3.03 13.12 11.38
N THR A 382 2.21 12.43 12.18
CA THR A 382 2.58 12.08 13.56
C THR A 382 2.74 10.55 13.65
N GLN A 383 3.88 10.08 14.18
CA GLN A 383 4.12 8.66 14.41
C GLN A 383 3.87 8.28 15.88
N ASP A 384 3.40 7.05 16.11
CA ASP A 384 3.45 6.39 17.40
C ASP A 384 4.82 5.76 17.64
N ASP A 385 5.84 6.57 17.52
CA ASP A 385 7.23 6.15 17.51
C ASP A 385 7.74 5.83 18.92
N ALA A 386 8.56 4.80 19.04
CA ALA A 386 9.29 4.56 20.28
C ALA A 386 10.64 3.91 20.04
N HIS A 387 11.54 4.15 20.97
CA HIS A 387 12.88 3.62 20.96
C HIS A 387 13.13 2.90 22.30
N ILE A 388 13.50 1.62 22.18
CA ILE A 388 13.82 0.78 23.33
C ILE A 388 15.34 0.66 23.38
N PHE A 389 15.94 1.26 24.41
CA PHE A 389 17.36 1.09 24.68
C PHE A 389 17.51 -0.14 25.57
N CYS A 390 18.23 -1.14 25.10
CA CYS A 390 18.35 -2.43 25.77
C CYS A 390 19.76 -3.01 25.63
N THR A 391 20.04 -4.05 26.37
CA THR A 391 21.21 -4.90 26.16
C THR A 391 20.93 -5.91 25.05
N GLU A 392 21.97 -6.50 24.46
CA GLU A 392 21.83 -7.45 23.35
C GLU A 392 20.99 -8.68 23.73
N ASP A 393 21.15 -9.21 24.94
CA ASP A 393 20.36 -10.32 25.46
C ASP A 393 18.87 -10.00 25.67
N GLN A 394 18.50 -8.72 25.74
CA GLN A 394 17.12 -8.27 25.87
C GLN A 394 16.37 -8.13 24.53
N ILE A 395 17.06 -8.16 23.38
CA ILE A 395 16.44 -7.95 22.05
C ILE A 395 15.27 -8.91 21.82
N VAL A 396 15.48 -10.19 22.08
CA VAL A 396 14.47 -11.24 21.83
C VAL A 396 13.23 -11.00 22.70
N SER A 397 13.44 -10.79 23.99
CA SER A 397 12.31 -10.58 24.95
C SER A 397 11.52 -9.30 24.66
N GLU A 398 12.20 -8.23 24.27
CA GLU A 398 11.54 -6.97 23.91
C GLU A 398 10.78 -7.08 22.57
N THR A 399 11.33 -7.81 21.61
CA THR A 399 10.64 -8.09 20.35
C THR A 399 9.36 -8.89 20.57
N VAL A 400 9.41 -9.97 21.38
CA VAL A 400 8.23 -10.78 21.69
C VAL A 400 7.14 -9.92 22.34
N ARG A 401 7.50 -9.13 23.36
CA ARG A 401 6.56 -8.21 24.04
C ARG A 401 5.94 -7.19 23.07
N PHE A 402 6.74 -6.67 22.16
CA PHE A 402 6.24 -5.74 21.16
C PHE A 402 5.24 -6.40 20.21
N VAL A 403 5.53 -7.62 19.75
CA VAL A 403 4.64 -8.37 18.86
C VAL A 403 3.29 -8.69 19.54
N GLU A 404 3.31 -9.09 20.82
CA GLU A 404 2.11 -9.33 21.62
C GLU A 404 1.26 -8.05 21.75
N LEU A 405 1.91 -6.92 22.05
CA LEU A 405 1.24 -5.62 22.12
C LEU A 405 0.63 -5.24 20.79
N LEU A 406 1.39 -5.32 19.68
CA LEU A 406 0.95 -5.00 18.32
C LEU A 406 -0.24 -5.86 17.89
N ASP A 407 -0.18 -7.18 18.09
CA ASP A 407 -1.27 -8.11 17.76
C ASP A 407 -2.56 -7.73 18.51
N SER A 408 -2.43 -7.45 19.81
CA SER A 408 -3.59 -7.07 20.62
C SER A 408 -4.19 -5.73 20.20
N VAL A 409 -3.36 -4.75 19.80
CA VAL A 409 -3.82 -3.45 19.29
C VAL A 409 -4.54 -3.64 17.95
N TYR A 410 -3.98 -4.41 17.02
CA TYR A 410 -4.61 -4.64 15.73
C TYR A 410 -5.98 -5.33 15.87
N LYS A 411 -6.11 -6.31 16.76
CA LYS A 411 -7.40 -6.95 17.06
C LYS A 411 -8.42 -5.98 17.63
N ASP A 412 -8.01 -5.08 18.52
CA ASP A 412 -8.89 -4.05 19.08
C ASP A 412 -9.41 -3.07 18.00
N PHE A 413 -8.64 -2.84 16.94
CA PHE A 413 -9.05 -2.07 15.75
C PHE A 413 -9.72 -2.90 14.65
N GLY A 414 -10.03 -4.18 14.88
CA GLY A 414 -10.78 -5.03 13.97
C GLY A 414 -9.96 -5.71 12.88
N PHE A 415 -8.64 -5.81 13.04
CA PHE A 415 -7.76 -6.57 12.15
C PHE A 415 -7.42 -7.92 12.80
N GLU A 416 -7.92 -9.01 12.23
CA GLU A 416 -7.76 -10.35 12.81
C GLU A 416 -6.36 -10.94 12.61
N SER A 417 -5.65 -10.52 11.58
CA SER A 417 -4.32 -11.01 11.21
C SER A 417 -3.48 -9.96 10.51
N PHE A 418 -2.17 -10.19 10.51
CA PHE A 418 -1.19 -9.42 9.75
C PHE A 418 -0.15 -10.35 9.12
N ALA A 419 0.47 -9.90 8.03
CA ALA A 419 1.64 -10.55 7.45
C ALA A 419 2.92 -9.86 7.95
N VAL A 420 4.03 -10.61 7.99
CA VAL A 420 5.34 -10.08 8.39
C VAL A 420 6.31 -10.19 7.22
N LYS A 421 7.02 -9.10 6.92
CA LYS A 421 8.13 -9.08 5.99
C LYS A 421 9.43 -8.83 6.75
N PHE A 422 10.47 -9.58 6.43
CA PHE A 422 11.81 -9.38 6.96
C PHE A 422 12.64 -8.68 5.88
N SER A 423 13.01 -7.43 6.14
CA SER A 423 13.81 -6.59 5.24
C SER A 423 15.26 -6.57 5.74
N ASP A 424 16.14 -7.16 4.96
CA ASP A 424 17.56 -7.28 5.26
C ASP A 424 18.38 -6.07 4.80
N ARG A 425 19.72 -6.18 4.87
CA ARG A 425 20.66 -5.09 4.59
C ARG A 425 20.55 -4.53 3.18
N PRO A 426 20.39 -3.20 3.03
CA PRO A 426 20.44 -2.53 1.73
C PRO A 426 21.87 -2.38 1.22
N ALA A 427 22.03 -2.13 -0.08
CA ALA A 427 23.34 -1.88 -0.70
C ALA A 427 24.07 -0.67 -0.07
N GLU A 428 23.32 0.43 0.16
CA GLU A 428 23.83 1.62 0.84
C GLU A 428 23.42 1.61 2.31
N ARG A 429 24.36 1.28 3.18
CA ARG A 429 24.13 1.15 4.63
C ARG A 429 25.24 1.81 5.47
N ALA A 430 25.00 1.96 6.75
CA ALA A 430 25.94 2.36 7.77
C ALA A 430 26.26 1.15 8.69
N GLY A 431 27.37 1.19 9.41
CA GLY A 431 27.83 0.11 10.26
C GLY A 431 28.69 -0.95 9.53
N SER A 432 29.29 -1.84 10.30
CA SER A 432 30.10 -2.95 9.78
C SER A 432 29.22 -4.13 9.35
N ASP A 433 29.79 -5.05 8.55
CA ASP A 433 29.11 -6.29 8.19
C ASP A 433 28.83 -7.16 9.41
N GLU A 434 29.73 -7.14 10.43
CA GLU A 434 29.54 -7.84 11.70
C GLU A 434 28.32 -7.30 12.48
N ASP A 435 28.12 -5.99 12.52
CA ASP A 435 26.93 -5.39 13.17
C ASP A 435 25.64 -5.83 12.48
N TRP A 436 25.66 -5.89 11.14
CA TRP A 436 24.54 -6.36 10.36
C TRP A 436 24.26 -7.85 10.56
N ASP A 437 25.30 -8.69 10.59
CA ASP A 437 25.15 -10.13 10.85
C ASP A 437 24.56 -10.39 12.24
N ARG A 438 24.99 -9.63 13.26
CA ARG A 438 24.44 -9.69 14.62
C ARG A 438 22.98 -9.23 14.65
N ALA A 439 22.67 -8.09 14.04
CA ALA A 439 21.33 -7.52 14.03
C ALA A 439 20.32 -8.44 13.30
N GLU A 440 20.68 -8.95 12.12
CA GLU A 440 19.84 -9.88 11.38
C GLU A 440 19.65 -11.22 12.11
N SER A 441 20.71 -11.75 12.72
CA SER A 441 20.64 -12.99 13.50
C SER A 441 19.75 -12.82 14.74
N ALA A 442 19.90 -11.70 15.47
CA ALA A 442 19.08 -11.40 16.63
C ALA A 442 17.59 -11.25 16.25
N LEU A 443 17.30 -10.57 15.13
CA LEU A 443 15.94 -10.36 14.66
C LEU A 443 15.28 -11.65 14.14
N LYS A 444 16.05 -12.54 13.47
CA LYS A 444 15.59 -13.88 13.07
C LYS A 444 15.27 -14.75 14.29
N GLY A 445 16.17 -14.79 15.27
CA GLY A 445 15.93 -15.51 16.53
C GLY A 445 14.71 -14.98 17.30
N ALA A 446 14.46 -13.67 17.23
CA ALA A 446 13.29 -13.07 17.82
C ALA A 446 11.98 -13.47 17.08
N CYS A 447 12.01 -13.57 15.75
CA CYS A 447 10.87 -14.10 14.98
C CYS A 447 10.56 -15.55 15.36
N GLU A 448 11.58 -16.41 15.50
CA GLU A 448 11.41 -17.79 15.93
C GLU A 448 10.80 -17.87 17.33
N ALA A 449 11.32 -17.08 18.28
CA ALA A 449 10.82 -17.03 19.65
C ALA A 449 9.38 -16.51 19.74
N ALA A 450 8.99 -15.58 18.88
CA ALA A 450 7.64 -15.05 18.79
C ALA A 450 6.67 -15.92 17.95
N GLY A 451 7.17 -17.01 17.33
CA GLY A 451 6.37 -17.86 16.43
C GLY A 451 5.90 -17.14 15.16
N LEU A 452 6.64 -16.13 14.69
CA LEU A 452 6.31 -15.34 13.52
C LEU A 452 6.81 -16.00 12.24
N ALA A 453 5.90 -16.34 11.34
CA ALA A 453 6.23 -16.63 9.95
C ALA A 453 6.44 -15.31 9.20
N TYR A 454 7.49 -15.21 8.39
CA TYR A 454 7.79 -14.02 7.60
C TYR A 454 8.18 -14.37 6.16
N THR A 455 8.01 -13.41 5.27
CA THR A 455 8.56 -13.43 3.90
C THR A 455 9.79 -12.53 3.83
N LEU A 456 10.81 -12.94 3.07
CA LEU A 456 11.99 -12.09 2.83
C LEU A 456 11.64 -10.92 1.90
N ASN A 457 12.16 -9.74 2.22
CA ASN A 457 12.08 -8.54 1.43
C ASN A 457 13.51 -7.97 1.24
N PRO A 458 14.30 -8.54 0.30
CA PRO A 458 15.73 -8.30 0.23
C PRO A 458 16.08 -6.85 -0.08
N GLY A 459 17.05 -6.30 0.69
CA GLY A 459 17.60 -4.97 0.46
C GLY A 459 16.74 -3.80 0.94
N GLU A 460 15.62 -4.05 1.61
CA GLU A 460 14.65 -3.02 2.03
C GLU A 460 14.79 -2.61 3.51
N GLY A 461 15.85 -3.04 4.19
CA GLY A 461 16.18 -2.61 5.55
C GLY A 461 16.44 -1.10 5.64
N ALA A 462 16.41 -0.54 6.86
CA ALA A 462 16.83 0.83 7.07
C ALA A 462 18.36 0.95 6.86
N PHE A 463 18.85 2.16 6.61
CA PHE A 463 20.32 2.32 6.42
C PHE A 463 21.15 1.98 7.66
N TYR A 464 20.52 1.88 8.82
CA TYR A 464 21.15 1.60 10.13
C TYR A 464 20.82 0.22 10.72
N GLY A 465 19.90 -0.55 10.12
CA GLY A 465 19.55 -1.88 10.63
C GLY A 465 18.46 -2.62 9.88
N PRO A 466 18.38 -3.96 10.06
CA PRO A 466 17.33 -4.79 9.50
C PRO A 466 15.97 -4.48 10.12
N LYS A 467 14.90 -4.83 9.43
CA LYS A 467 13.55 -4.39 9.76
C LYS A 467 12.53 -5.53 9.63
N LEU A 468 11.63 -5.65 10.60
CA LEU A 468 10.34 -6.33 10.45
C LEU A 468 9.28 -5.30 10.06
N GLU A 469 8.51 -5.64 9.05
CA GLU A 469 7.36 -4.86 8.60
C GLU A 469 6.09 -5.65 8.86
N PHE A 470 5.15 -5.04 9.58
CA PHE A 470 3.85 -5.63 9.88
C PHE A 470 2.80 -5.06 8.94
N VAL A 471 2.23 -5.94 8.13
CA VAL A 471 1.34 -5.58 7.02
C VAL A 471 -0.07 -6.00 7.37
N LEU A 472 -0.96 -5.02 7.50
CA LEU A 472 -2.39 -5.23 7.70
C LEU A 472 -3.06 -5.53 6.36
N ARG A 473 -4.05 -6.43 6.38
CA ARG A 473 -4.94 -6.68 5.25
C ARG A 473 -6.32 -6.13 5.56
N ASP A 474 -6.82 -5.23 4.72
CA ASP A 474 -8.12 -4.63 4.91
C ASP A 474 -9.28 -5.54 4.46
N ALA A 475 -10.52 -5.08 4.70
CA ALA A 475 -11.75 -5.82 4.41
C ALA A 475 -11.96 -6.19 2.92
N ILE A 476 -11.20 -5.60 2.00
CA ILE A 476 -11.24 -5.91 0.57
C ILE A 476 -9.94 -6.55 0.05
N GLY A 477 -9.07 -6.99 0.98
CA GLY A 477 -7.86 -7.75 0.68
C GLY A 477 -6.65 -6.93 0.27
N ARG A 478 -6.62 -5.60 0.48
CA ARG A 478 -5.44 -4.76 0.21
C ARG A 478 -4.47 -4.81 1.39
N ASP A 479 -3.19 -4.81 1.07
CA ASP A 479 -2.11 -4.85 2.05
C ASP A 479 -1.62 -3.43 2.41
N TRP A 480 -1.50 -3.16 3.72
CA TRP A 480 -1.07 -1.88 4.26
C TRP A 480 0.05 -2.06 5.28
N GLN A 481 1.24 -1.62 4.96
CA GLN A 481 2.35 -1.58 5.92
C GLN A 481 2.06 -0.51 6.98
N CYS A 482 2.01 -0.92 8.24
CA CYS A 482 1.77 -0.07 9.40
C CYS A 482 2.88 -0.20 10.43
N GLY A 483 2.93 -1.32 11.15
CA GLY A 483 3.91 -1.55 12.19
C GLY A 483 5.30 -1.84 11.66
N THR A 484 6.31 -1.47 12.45
CA THR A 484 7.72 -1.75 12.16
C THR A 484 8.48 -2.05 13.45
N LEU A 485 9.49 -2.89 13.35
CA LEU A 485 10.52 -3.09 14.37
C LEU A 485 11.88 -3.18 13.69
N GLN A 486 12.87 -2.41 14.17
CA GLN A 486 14.22 -2.37 13.60
C GLN A 486 15.25 -2.52 14.71
N VAL A 487 16.33 -3.25 14.44
CA VAL A 487 17.45 -3.44 15.37
C VAL A 487 18.62 -2.59 14.92
N ASP A 488 19.08 -1.71 15.77
CA ASP A 488 20.09 -0.68 15.46
C ASP A 488 21.25 -0.70 16.46
N TYR A 489 22.44 -1.02 15.98
CA TYR A 489 23.72 -0.89 16.68
C TYR A 489 24.45 0.41 16.31
N VAL A 490 24.04 1.07 15.22
CA VAL A 490 24.79 2.16 14.58
C VAL A 490 24.53 3.51 15.24
N LEU A 491 23.26 3.91 15.44
CA LEU A 491 22.92 5.23 15.98
C LEU A 491 23.40 5.41 17.42
N PRO A 492 23.27 4.43 18.35
CA PRO A 492 23.84 4.53 19.68
C PRO A 492 25.36 4.75 19.66
N GLU A 493 26.07 4.11 18.75
CA GLU A 493 27.51 4.29 18.57
C GLU A 493 27.84 5.69 18.05
N ARG A 494 27.27 6.07 16.92
CA ARG A 494 27.54 7.35 16.27
C ARG A 494 27.24 8.55 17.17
N LEU A 495 26.18 8.46 17.96
CA LEU A 495 25.76 9.52 18.88
C LEU A 495 26.37 9.39 20.29
N GLY A 496 27.21 8.38 20.54
CA GLY A 496 27.91 8.21 21.81
C GLY A 496 27.00 7.89 22.99
N ALA A 497 25.98 7.05 22.79
CA ALA A 497 25.13 6.57 23.87
C ALA A 497 25.84 5.47 24.67
N GLU A 498 25.90 5.58 26.01
CA GLU A 498 26.57 4.63 26.89
C GLU A 498 25.75 4.38 28.17
N TYR A 499 25.91 3.18 28.74
CA TYR A 499 25.42 2.84 30.06
C TYR A 499 26.49 2.12 30.88
N VAL A 500 26.33 2.08 32.20
CA VAL A 500 27.23 1.38 33.11
C VAL A 500 26.77 -0.05 33.32
N THR A 501 27.62 -1.00 33.04
CA THR A 501 27.42 -2.44 33.23
C THR A 501 27.56 -2.88 34.71
N SER A 502 27.26 -4.15 34.98
CA SER A 502 27.34 -4.71 36.34
C SER A 502 28.75 -4.71 36.92
N ASP A 503 29.79 -4.75 36.10
CA ASP A 503 31.20 -4.69 36.47
C ASP A 503 31.76 -3.24 36.52
N SER A 504 30.89 -2.25 36.42
CA SER A 504 31.21 -0.81 36.39
C SER A 504 31.98 -0.34 35.14
N SER A 505 32.06 -1.16 34.11
CA SER A 505 32.55 -0.74 32.79
C SER A 505 31.43 0.04 32.02
N ARG A 506 31.78 0.61 30.87
CA ARG A 506 30.81 1.24 29.98
C ARG A 506 30.55 0.39 28.76
N ALA A 507 29.30 0.27 28.40
CA ALA A 507 28.85 -0.41 27.20
C ALA A 507 27.87 0.44 26.41
N ARG A 508 27.68 0.13 25.13
CA ARG A 508 26.72 0.75 24.25
C ARG A 508 25.41 -0.04 24.27
N PRO A 509 24.25 0.63 24.39
CA PRO A 509 22.98 -0.06 24.27
C PRO A 509 22.71 -0.42 22.81
N VAL A 510 21.91 -1.46 22.59
CA VAL A 510 21.21 -1.67 21.34
C VAL A 510 19.95 -0.82 21.38
N MET A 511 19.55 -0.30 20.23
CA MET A 511 18.34 0.50 20.09
C MET A 511 17.35 -0.22 19.18
N LEU A 512 16.15 -0.48 19.70
CA LEU A 512 15.06 -1.00 18.90
C LEU A 512 14.14 0.16 18.53
N HIS A 513 13.97 0.40 17.24
CA HIS A 513 12.99 1.37 16.74
C HIS A 513 11.69 0.64 16.48
N ARG A 514 10.58 1.15 16.98
CA ARG A 514 9.29 0.50 16.71
C ARG A 514 8.16 1.52 16.51
N ALA A 515 7.21 1.15 15.68
CA ALA A 515 5.90 1.78 15.56
C ALA A 515 4.84 0.68 15.50
N ILE A 516 3.68 0.88 16.11
CA ILE A 516 2.54 -0.06 16.06
C ILE A 516 1.66 0.28 14.87
N ILE A 517 1.14 1.52 14.84
CA ILE A 517 0.24 1.99 13.78
C ILE A 517 0.97 2.75 12.66
N GLY A 518 2.24 3.12 12.88
CA GLY A 518 3.04 3.92 11.97
C GLY A 518 2.72 5.41 12.08
N SER A 519 2.02 6.00 11.11
CA SER A 519 1.49 7.35 11.25
C SER A 519 0.00 7.34 11.54
N PHE A 520 -0.46 8.28 12.36
CA PHE A 520 -1.88 8.46 12.68
C PHE A 520 -2.69 8.75 11.41
N GLU A 521 -2.18 9.60 10.53
CA GLU A 521 -2.83 9.98 9.28
C GLU A 521 -3.10 8.75 8.42
N ARG A 522 -2.05 7.94 8.17
CA ARG A 522 -2.17 6.71 7.37
C ARG A 522 -3.08 5.70 8.04
N PHE A 523 -2.95 5.47 9.33
CA PHE A 523 -3.75 4.49 10.05
C PHE A 523 -5.23 4.88 10.10
N ILE A 524 -5.54 6.17 10.33
CA ILE A 524 -6.92 6.68 10.27
C ILE A 524 -7.49 6.51 8.86
N GLY A 525 -6.71 6.79 7.81
CA GLY A 525 -7.10 6.53 6.43
C GLY A 525 -7.46 5.05 6.20
N ILE A 526 -6.62 4.14 6.70
CA ILE A 526 -6.88 2.69 6.64
C ILE A 526 -8.16 2.32 7.40
N LEU A 527 -8.38 2.87 8.59
CA LEU A 527 -9.61 2.63 9.36
C LEU A 527 -10.86 3.13 8.63
N ILE A 528 -10.82 4.33 8.02
CA ILE A 528 -11.92 4.86 7.21
C ILE A 528 -12.29 3.89 6.10
N GLU A 529 -11.31 3.38 5.37
CA GLU A 529 -11.50 2.46 4.25
C GLU A 529 -11.91 1.05 4.71
N ASN A 530 -11.28 0.53 5.78
CA ASN A 530 -11.62 -0.77 6.32
C ASN A 530 -13.09 -0.84 6.79
N TYR A 531 -13.53 0.17 7.52
CA TYR A 531 -14.90 0.27 8.02
C TYR A 531 -15.88 0.91 7.01
N ALA A 532 -15.41 1.39 5.86
CA ALA A 532 -16.23 2.15 4.91
C ALA A 532 -17.00 3.29 5.62
N GLY A 533 -16.36 3.98 6.56
CA GLY A 533 -16.96 5.03 7.40
C GLY A 533 -17.89 4.55 8.52
N ARG A 534 -18.19 3.26 8.60
CA ARG A 534 -19.08 2.67 9.63
C ARG A 534 -18.27 2.21 10.83
N PHE A 535 -17.70 3.14 11.55
CA PHE A 535 -16.86 2.85 12.70
C PHE A 535 -17.60 2.13 13.83
N PRO A 536 -16.92 1.24 14.59
CA PRO A 536 -17.43 0.81 15.89
C PRO A 536 -17.65 2.03 16.77
N LEU A 537 -18.63 1.95 17.69
CA LEU A 537 -19.13 3.13 18.40
C LEU A 537 -18.05 3.90 19.18
N TRP A 538 -17.07 3.19 19.72
CA TRP A 538 -15.97 3.82 20.46
C TRP A 538 -15.04 4.68 19.60
N LEU A 539 -14.98 4.43 18.27
CA LEU A 539 -14.20 5.20 17.31
C LEU A 539 -15.02 6.30 16.60
N ALA A 540 -16.36 6.19 16.64
CA ALA A 540 -17.22 7.13 15.90
C ALA A 540 -17.06 8.57 16.42
N PRO A 541 -16.76 9.55 15.55
CA PRO A 541 -16.60 10.94 15.98
C PRO A 541 -17.90 11.57 16.48
N VAL A 542 -19.04 11.16 15.91
CA VAL A 542 -20.39 11.40 16.42
C VAL A 542 -21.01 10.05 16.70
N GLN A 543 -21.33 9.77 17.97
CA GLN A 543 -21.80 8.46 18.41
C GLN A 543 -23.31 8.30 18.35
N ALA A 544 -24.01 9.42 18.48
CA ALA A 544 -25.47 9.47 18.38
C ALA A 544 -25.96 10.84 17.88
N VAL A 545 -27.08 10.84 17.18
CA VAL A 545 -27.87 12.04 16.91
C VAL A 545 -29.25 11.84 17.46
N VAL A 546 -29.74 12.79 18.25
CA VAL A 546 -31.12 12.82 18.74
C VAL A 546 -31.94 13.68 17.78
N ALA A 547 -32.92 13.06 17.11
CA ALA A 547 -33.72 13.72 16.08
C ALA A 547 -35.22 13.73 16.43
N THR A 548 -35.86 14.90 16.39
CA THR A 548 -37.28 15.05 16.69
C THR A 548 -38.16 14.79 15.50
N ILE A 549 -39.35 14.19 15.73
CA ILE A 549 -40.42 14.02 14.73
C ILE A 549 -41.25 15.32 14.67
N VAL A 550 -41.51 15.92 15.83
CA VAL A 550 -42.35 17.12 16.01
C VAL A 550 -41.71 18.03 17.05
N SER A 551 -41.92 19.32 16.92
CA SER A 551 -41.34 20.33 17.82
C SER A 551 -41.80 20.22 19.27
N ASP A 552 -42.97 19.62 19.55
CA ASP A 552 -43.45 19.40 20.92
C ASP A 552 -42.51 18.48 21.70
N ALA A 553 -41.68 17.66 21.00
CA ALA A 553 -40.72 16.76 21.61
C ALA A 553 -39.31 17.39 21.77
N ASP A 554 -39.07 18.62 21.31
CA ASP A 554 -37.75 19.26 21.31
C ASP A 554 -37.16 19.38 22.72
N GLY A 555 -37.99 19.69 23.73
CA GLY A 555 -37.54 19.73 25.13
C GLY A 555 -37.03 18.40 25.64
N TYR A 556 -37.74 17.32 25.37
CA TYR A 556 -37.33 15.98 25.75
C TYR A 556 -36.10 15.50 24.96
N ALA A 557 -36.01 15.83 23.66
CA ALA A 557 -34.85 15.51 22.84
C ALA A 557 -33.58 16.19 23.37
N ALA A 558 -33.70 17.44 23.85
CA ALA A 558 -32.59 18.13 24.51
C ALA A 558 -32.13 17.42 25.80
N GLU A 559 -33.08 16.95 26.62
CA GLU A 559 -32.76 16.14 27.82
C GLU A 559 -32.07 14.83 27.45
N VAL A 560 -32.51 14.15 26.41
CA VAL A 560 -31.88 12.92 25.90
C VAL A 560 -30.43 13.20 25.45
N ALA A 561 -30.24 14.25 24.68
CA ALA A 561 -28.89 14.63 24.23
C ALA A 561 -27.96 14.99 25.41
N GLU A 562 -28.49 15.68 26.41
CA GLU A 562 -27.72 16.01 27.61
C GLU A 562 -27.38 14.77 28.46
N ALA A 563 -28.33 13.83 28.60
CA ALA A 563 -28.09 12.57 29.28
C ALA A 563 -26.97 11.75 28.62
N LEU A 564 -26.95 11.72 27.28
CA LEU A 564 -25.87 11.05 26.52
C LEU A 564 -24.53 11.77 26.73
N ARG A 565 -24.48 13.08 26.71
CA ARG A 565 -23.26 13.88 26.96
C ARG A 565 -22.75 13.73 28.39
N ALA A 566 -23.65 13.72 29.37
CA ALA A 566 -23.31 13.48 30.76
C ALA A 566 -22.70 12.07 30.97
N ALA A 567 -23.09 11.10 30.12
CA ALA A 567 -22.45 9.79 30.06
C ALA A 567 -21.18 9.74 29.21
N GLU A 568 -20.61 10.90 28.83
CA GLU A 568 -19.40 11.06 28.02
C GLU A 568 -19.53 10.58 26.55
N LEU A 569 -20.77 10.44 26.05
CA LEU A 569 -21.02 10.14 24.64
C LEU A 569 -21.03 11.43 23.81
N THR A 570 -20.50 11.33 22.59
CA THR A 570 -20.59 12.43 21.62
C THR A 570 -21.97 12.39 20.95
N ALA A 571 -22.89 13.24 21.43
CA ALA A 571 -24.26 13.32 20.92
C ALA A 571 -24.57 14.70 20.32
N GLU A 572 -25.13 14.71 19.11
CA GLU A 572 -25.68 15.89 18.43
C GLU A 572 -27.20 15.92 18.59
N LEU A 573 -27.81 17.11 18.46
CA LEU A 573 -29.25 17.32 18.57
C LEU A 573 -29.74 17.93 17.26
N ASP A 574 -30.75 17.28 16.64
CA ASP A 574 -31.41 17.76 15.42
C ASP A 574 -32.88 18.06 15.68
N VAL A 575 -33.17 19.31 15.96
CA VAL A 575 -34.50 19.89 16.13
C VAL A 575 -34.94 20.71 14.89
N SER A 576 -34.26 20.51 13.75
CA SER A 576 -34.62 21.19 12.50
C SER A 576 -36.05 20.89 12.08
N ASN A 577 -36.67 21.81 11.33
CA ASN A 577 -38.04 21.65 10.83
C ASN A 577 -38.12 20.78 9.56
N GLN A 578 -37.33 19.71 9.53
CA GLN A 578 -37.35 18.71 8.43
C GLN A 578 -38.20 17.50 8.81
N LYS A 579 -38.71 16.79 7.78
CA LYS A 579 -39.37 15.49 8.02
C LYS A 579 -38.35 14.49 8.56
N ILE A 580 -38.75 13.65 9.49
CA ILE A 580 -37.86 12.67 10.15
C ILE A 580 -37.12 11.77 9.16
N GLN A 581 -37.72 11.39 8.01
CA GLN A 581 -37.05 10.62 6.98
C GLN A 581 -35.90 11.37 6.33
N ALA A 582 -36.01 12.70 6.19
CA ALA A 582 -34.92 13.53 5.65
C ALA A 582 -33.78 13.62 6.65
N LYS A 583 -34.07 13.85 7.94
CA LYS A 583 -33.06 13.80 9.03
C LYS A 583 -32.34 12.46 9.08
N ILE A 584 -33.09 11.36 9.07
CA ILE A 584 -32.49 10.00 9.06
C ILE A 584 -31.59 9.81 7.85
N ARG A 585 -32.03 10.23 6.66
CA ARG A 585 -31.21 10.12 5.44
C ARG A 585 -29.92 10.95 5.55
N GLU A 586 -30.02 12.19 6.00
CA GLU A 586 -28.88 13.09 6.15
C GLU A 586 -27.83 12.51 7.12
N HIS A 587 -28.24 12.14 8.34
CA HIS A 587 -27.33 11.57 9.33
C HIS A 587 -26.78 10.19 8.91
N SER A 588 -27.54 9.40 8.13
CA SER A 588 -27.06 8.16 7.56
C SER A 588 -25.97 8.38 6.49
N LEU A 589 -26.08 9.45 5.68
CA LEU A 589 -25.05 9.84 4.71
C LEU A 589 -23.77 10.33 5.39
N HIS A 590 -23.87 10.89 6.59
CA HIS A 590 -22.76 11.27 7.44
C HIS A 590 -22.22 10.11 8.31
N HIS A 591 -22.66 8.89 8.04
CA HIS A 591 -22.27 7.65 8.73
C HIS A 591 -22.45 7.67 10.25
N VAL A 592 -23.43 8.41 10.77
CA VAL A 592 -23.75 8.40 12.20
C VAL A 592 -24.28 7.03 12.62
N PRO A 593 -23.64 6.33 13.58
CA PRO A 593 -23.98 4.95 13.90
C PRO A 593 -25.35 4.80 14.56
N ASN A 594 -25.82 5.80 15.32
CA ASN A 594 -27.09 5.76 16.05
C ASN A 594 -27.89 7.04 15.86
N ILE A 595 -29.12 6.89 15.42
CA ILE A 595 -30.10 7.97 15.37
C ILE A 595 -31.22 7.64 16.38
N LEU A 596 -31.30 8.46 17.44
CA LEU A 596 -32.34 8.35 18.47
C LEU A 596 -33.53 9.21 18.04
N VAL A 597 -34.59 8.56 17.60
CA VAL A 597 -35.79 9.24 17.14
C VAL A 597 -36.73 9.47 18.32
N VAL A 598 -37.21 10.70 18.46
CA VAL A 598 -38.05 11.14 19.57
C VAL A 598 -39.31 11.84 19.02
N GLY A 599 -40.47 11.35 19.38
CA GLY A 599 -41.78 11.97 19.11
C GLY A 599 -42.52 12.22 20.40
N ARG A 600 -43.81 12.54 20.29
CA ARG A 600 -44.70 12.78 21.46
C ARG A 600 -44.76 11.56 22.36
N LYS A 601 -44.92 10.36 21.77
CA LYS A 601 -45.02 9.10 22.51
C LYS A 601 -43.76 8.83 23.33
N GLU A 602 -42.61 8.94 22.69
CA GLU A 602 -41.31 8.72 23.36
C GLU A 602 -41.10 9.74 24.50
N ALA A 603 -41.53 11.00 24.30
CA ALA A 603 -41.46 12.01 25.37
C ALA A 603 -42.40 11.70 26.55
N GLU A 604 -43.62 11.24 26.28
CA GLU A 604 -44.59 10.82 27.35
C GLU A 604 -44.12 9.58 28.12
N GLU A 605 -43.60 8.57 27.38
CA GLU A 605 -43.16 7.27 27.96
C GLU A 605 -41.74 7.32 28.51
N ARG A 606 -40.98 8.43 28.29
CA ARG A 606 -39.57 8.57 28.67
C ARG A 606 -38.67 7.53 28.00
N THR A 607 -38.97 7.19 26.74
CA THR A 607 -38.24 6.23 25.91
C THR A 607 -37.54 6.93 24.75
N VAL A 608 -36.69 6.19 24.05
CA VAL A 608 -36.06 6.59 22.80
C VAL A 608 -36.13 5.45 21.80
N ALA A 609 -36.35 5.76 20.51
CA ALA A 609 -36.30 4.77 19.45
C ALA A 609 -34.92 4.84 18.76
N ILE A 610 -34.05 3.86 19.05
CA ILE A 610 -32.70 3.77 18.49
C ILE A 610 -32.75 3.14 17.12
N ARG A 611 -32.32 3.86 16.11
CA ARG A 611 -32.09 3.36 14.76
C ARG A 611 -30.61 3.24 14.50
N ARG A 612 -30.14 2.01 14.22
CA ARG A 612 -28.75 1.72 13.88
C ARG A 612 -28.48 2.01 12.38
N LEU A 613 -27.30 2.50 12.06
CA LEU A 613 -26.87 2.75 10.68
C LEU A 613 -26.98 1.48 9.82
N GLY A 614 -27.73 1.55 8.73
CA GLY A 614 -28.00 0.41 7.84
C GLY A 614 -29.02 -0.60 8.38
N GLY A 615 -29.56 -0.42 9.59
CA GLY A 615 -30.61 -1.25 10.16
C GLY A 615 -32.00 -0.86 9.64
N ALA A 616 -32.87 -1.85 9.41
CA ALA A 616 -34.27 -1.62 9.03
C ALA A 616 -35.20 -1.46 10.24
N THR A 617 -34.79 -1.94 11.40
CA THR A 617 -35.59 -1.96 12.63
C THR A 617 -35.17 -0.86 13.60
N GLN A 618 -36.08 -0.49 14.48
CA GLN A 618 -35.83 0.41 15.62
C GLN A 618 -35.97 -0.37 16.90
N GLU A 619 -35.12 -0.06 17.88
CA GLU A 619 -35.19 -0.59 19.23
C GLU A 619 -35.70 0.52 20.15
N ILE A 620 -36.79 0.28 20.87
CA ILE A 620 -37.38 1.27 21.78
C ILE A 620 -36.96 0.88 23.21
N LEU A 621 -36.24 1.77 23.88
CA LEU A 621 -35.71 1.58 25.20
C LEU A 621 -36.05 2.76 26.13
N PRO A 622 -36.22 2.53 27.43
CA PRO A 622 -36.20 3.58 28.45
C PRO A 622 -34.87 4.38 28.33
N LEU A 623 -34.92 5.70 28.53
CA LEU A 623 -33.76 6.57 28.36
C LEU A 623 -32.52 6.07 29.15
N ALA A 624 -32.70 5.67 30.38
CA ALA A 624 -31.57 5.20 31.20
C ALA A 624 -30.91 3.92 30.67
N GLU A 625 -31.71 2.99 30.12
CA GLU A 625 -31.21 1.75 29.50
C GLU A 625 -30.49 2.06 28.17
N ALA A 626 -31.04 2.95 27.35
CA ALA A 626 -30.42 3.40 26.09
C ALA A 626 -29.07 4.05 26.34
N VAL A 627 -28.95 4.93 27.34
CA VAL A 627 -27.70 5.58 27.73
C VAL A 627 -26.67 4.54 28.22
N ALA A 628 -27.09 3.60 29.06
CA ALA A 628 -26.20 2.55 29.59
C ALA A 628 -25.68 1.64 28.46
N LEU A 629 -26.56 1.22 27.53
CA LEU A 629 -26.21 0.39 26.38
C LEU A 629 -25.19 1.09 25.48
N LEU A 630 -25.47 2.34 25.09
CA LEU A 630 -24.59 3.10 24.21
C LEU A 630 -23.25 3.42 24.88
N LYS A 631 -23.22 3.69 26.20
CA LYS A 631 -21.98 3.87 26.95
C LYS A 631 -21.12 2.59 26.95
N GLN A 632 -21.73 1.46 27.16
CA GLN A 632 -21.03 0.17 27.11
C GLN A 632 -20.43 -0.09 25.74
N GLU A 633 -21.18 0.13 24.67
CA GLU A 633 -20.71 -0.05 23.30
C GLU A 633 -19.60 0.97 22.92
N ALA A 634 -19.69 2.19 23.42
CA ALA A 634 -18.72 3.26 23.18
C ALA A 634 -17.44 3.13 24.05
N THR A 635 -17.42 2.22 25.01
CA THR A 635 -16.21 1.96 25.82
C THR A 635 -15.11 1.36 24.94
N PRO A 636 -13.89 1.94 24.89
CA PRO A 636 -12.77 1.36 24.15
C PRO A 636 -12.43 -0.07 24.62
N PRO A 637 -11.95 -0.96 23.73
CA PRO A 637 -11.69 -2.36 24.05
C PRO A 637 -10.71 -2.57 25.21
N ASP A 638 -9.69 -1.74 25.35
CA ASP A 638 -8.70 -1.76 26.43
C ASP A 638 -9.29 -1.48 27.82
N LEU A 639 -10.42 -0.78 27.88
CA LEU A 639 -11.14 -0.45 29.11
C LEU A 639 -12.26 -1.43 29.45
N ARG A 640 -12.54 -2.40 28.56
CA ARG A 640 -13.51 -3.47 28.78
C ARG A 640 -12.90 -4.70 29.44
N ARG A 641 -11.58 -4.77 29.50
CA ARG A 641 -10.79 -5.91 30.04
C ARG A 641 -10.62 -5.83 31.55
#